data_64109740e529effea7ca8586bc75696a
#
_entry.id   64109740e529effea7ca8586bc75696a
#
_cell.length_a   1.000
_cell.length_b   1.000
_cell.length_c   1.000
_cell.angle_alpha   90.00
_cell.angle_beta   90.00
_cell.angle_gamma   90.00
#
_symmetry.space_group_name_H-M   'P 1'
#
loop_
_entity.id
_entity.type
_entity.pdbx_description
1 polymer ?
#
loop_
_entity_poly.entity_id
_entity_poly.type
_entity_poly.pdbx_seq_one_letter_code
_entity_poly.pdbx_strand_id
1 'polypeptide(L)'
;MSSNRISLILDGHARTFWVDAHTTLFNVLRREAVWSVRFGSDSGETGTAAVLLDGRLISSEVLLAAQADGHEITTVATLNELGKAYPGGLHPIQAAFMATGAMQSGYSVGAMMLGTFALLRDKPRPTEADVRDMLSGILDRETGYVKPVEAVLRAAAIARGETVTPFVPDMLRPLTNGRDAVEVDPADRGSTAPKAVPRVIPSKDVPEMNVVGKGELKVDALKLVKGNSAFVDDLEMRGMLYAKVLRSPHAHARIVRIDDSAARNVPGVHAVLHYGNTPRVHYASGGQSWPNPYPWDQVSFDNVVRHVGDRVGAVAADTLDIAEEAMRLITVEYEILPAIFDERVAMDLDAPKIHTENDTPGIEDAERNLVHHLKGRTKSPADMERAFAESDHVYEQTFRVHQVQPAPIEPHISISWLDEDERLVIRTSTQVPFHVRRMLAPLVGLTVKDIRVIKPRIGGGFGAKQEMLIEDIVAHLTMVTRRPVRLELTREEEFVSSRTRHPQTITYKTGVDKHGKLTAQEMRIRANTGPYGTHGYTVQMVTGLRGLSSYNAPAKNFDCEVVYTNIPVPGAYRGYGAPQAEFALESHMEDIAHDLGLDAIEFKRMNWVKVGDAMDIAPRLGERGGVEDIADEDLPRVMTSGIEECVAQGKRAIGWHRRSDPSWVRPEGRPNIRRGLGFAFCMHGTAIPFMDMGGCSIKMNDDGSFNVLSGAADLGTGADTVLAQIAAEVLGVAIDDVKMYSADTDLTPFDVGAYASSTTYISGMAVKKAADELRWKIKRRAAKMLGVAEPCSIVLRDKRAWSPDGSSVSLEDIALDSLHTQDQEQFMGIGSHVSTQCPPPFAAQFAEIEVDVQTGQITVTKLVMAVDCGVAINPVTASGQVEGGMIQALGYAHCEEIVLDEAGRCVNPSFGPYKIYRADEMPEIEVFLVQTMEDSGPFGAKAVAEIPKDGVAPALRAAIKHATGVGINELPFTPERVLRALQGSHCA
;
A
#
# COMPACT_ATOMS: atom_id res chain seq x y z
N MET A 1 -16.69 -39.23 -11.65
CA MET A 1 -17.69 -38.36 -11.03
C MET A 1 -18.79 -38.09 -12.08
N SER A 2 -20.05 -38.03 -11.68
CA SER A 2 -21.14 -37.75 -12.63
C SER A 2 -21.14 -36.25 -12.93
N SER A 3 -20.72 -35.88 -14.14
CA SER A 3 -20.86 -34.48 -14.58
C SER A 3 -22.32 -34.15 -14.88
N ASN A 4 -22.80 -33.02 -14.39
CA ASN A 4 -24.15 -32.51 -14.62
C ASN A 4 -24.14 -31.57 -15.83
N ARG A 5 -25.15 -31.67 -16.69
CA ARG A 5 -25.36 -30.71 -17.76
C ARG A 5 -26.24 -29.59 -17.22
N ILE A 6 -25.75 -28.34 -17.30
CA ILE A 6 -26.50 -27.13 -16.98
C ILE A 6 -26.64 -26.24 -18.21
N SER A 7 -27.69 -25.43 -18.25
CA SER A 7 -27.92 -24.46 -19.32
C SER A 7 -28.37 -23.15 -18.68
N LEU A 8 -27.69 -22.04 -19.00
CA LEU A 8 -28.01 -20.73 -18.49
C LEU A 8 -27.91 -19.67 -19.60
N ILE A 9 -28.39 -18.47 -19.32
CA ILE A 9 -28.24 -17.32 -20.20
C ILE A 9 -27.11 -16.46 -19.60
N LEU A 10 -25.98 -16.33 -20.32
CA LEU A 10 -24.86 -15.49 -19.92
C LEU A 10 -24.83 -14.25 -20.81
N ASP A 11 -25.05 -13.07 -20.22
CA ASP A 11 -25.08 -11.76 -20.90
C ASP A 11 -25.97 -11.80 -22.17
N GLY A 12 -27.20 -12.36 -22.04
CA GLY A 12 -28.19 -12.49 -23.11
C GLY A 12 -27.95 -13.65 -24.07
N HIS A 13 -26.93 -14.48 -23.86
CA HIS A 13 -26.60 -15.59 -24.76
C HIS A 13 -26.79 -16.95 -24.07
N ALA A 14 -27.57 -17.86 -24.66
CA ALA A 14 -27.72 -19.21 -24.14
C ALA A 14 -26.39 -19.98 -24.19
N ARG A 15 -26.00 -20.58 -23.07
CA ARG A 15 -24.79 -21.39 -22.90
C ARG A 15 -25.13 -22.70 -22.22
N THR A 16 -24.36 -23.73 -22.54
CA THR A 16 -24.48 -25.05 -21.91
C THR A 16 -23.13 -25.55 -21.45
N PHE A 17 -23.04 -26.02 -20.20
CA PHE A 17 -21.82 -26.49 -19.58
C PHE A 17 -21.99 -27.88 -19.00
N TRP A 18 -20.87 -28.59 -18.89
CA TRP A 18 -20.76 -29.81 -18.10
C TRP A 18 -19.98 -29.49 -16.86
N VAL A 19 -20.55 -29.72 -15.70
CA VAL A 19 -19.96 -29.31 -14.40
C VAL A 19 -20.06 -30.46 -13.42
N ASP A 20 -19.06 -30.58 -12.54
CA ASP A 20 -19.12 -31.48 -11.40
C ASP A 20 -20.04 -30.87 -10.33
N ALA A 21 -20.52 -31.70 -9.40
CA ALA A 21 -21.53 -31.28 -8.42
C ALA A 21 -21.05 -30.13 -7.50
N HIS A 22 -19.77 -30.04 -7.24
CA HIS A 22 -19.14 -29.01 -6.39
C HIS A 22 -18.61 -27.79 -7.15
N THR A 23 -18.69 -27.78 -8.49
CA THR A 23 -18.21 -26.65 -9.29
C THR A 23 -19.01 -25.39 -8.98
N THR A 24 -18.34 -24.29 -8.59
CA THR A 24 -18.98 -23.00 -8.36
C THR A 24 -19.28 -22.26 -9.67
N LEU A 25 -20.23 -21.34 -9.64
CA LEU A 25 -20.48 -20.45 -10.78
C LEU A 25 -19.24 -19.62 -11.14
N PHE A 26 -18.47 -19.18 -10.14
CA PHE A 26 -17.18 -18.49 -10.32
C PHE A 26 -16.26 -19.29 -11.27
N ASN A 27 -16.05 -20.58 -11.00
CA ASN A 27 -15.17 -21.43 -11.80
C ASN A 27 -15.68 -21.57 -13.26
N VAL A 28 -16.99 -21.63 -13.48
CA VAL A 28 -17.57 -21.66 -14.83
C VAL A 28 -17.31 -20.34 -15.55
N LEU A 29 -17.56 -19.20 -14.90
CA LEU A 29 -17.36 -17.88 -15.48
C LEU A 29 -15.89 -17.61 -15.82
N ARG A 30 -14.96 -18.06 -14.98
CA ARG A 30 -13.52 -17.91 -15.24
C ARG A 30 -13.08 -18.74 -16.45
N ARG A 31 -13.59 -19.96 -16.63
CA ARG A 31 -13.36 -20.79 -17.83
C ARG A 31 -13.90 -20.13 -19.10
N GLU A 32 -14.96 -19.32 -19.00
CA GLU A 32 -15.54 -18.54 -20.11
C GLU A 32 -14.85 -17.17 -20.29
N ALA A 33 -13.69 -16.95 -19.65
CA ALA A 33 -12.92 -15.70 -19.72
C ALA A 33 -13.68 -14.45 -19.27
N VAL A 34 -14.58 -14.59 -18.29
CA VAL A 34 -15.27 -13.47 -17.65
C VAL A 34 -14.32 -12.84 -16.61
N TRP A 35 -13.40 -12.04 -17.11
CA TRP A 35 -12.31 -11.47 -16.30
C TRP A 35 -12.75 -10.38 -15.32
N SER A 36 -13.98 -9.89 -15.41
CA SER A 36 -14.54 -8.92 -14.43
C SER A 36 -14.93 -9.54 -13.10
N VAL A 37 -14.99 -10.88 -13.02
CA VAL A 37 -15.29 -11.64 -11.80
C VAL A 37 -13.97 -12.03 -11.14
N ARG A 38 -13.71 -11.56 -9.91
CA ARG A 38 -12.42 -11.67 -9.24
C ARG A 38 -12.48 -12.53 -7.99
N PHE A 39 -11.49 -13.39 -7.80
CA PHE A 39 -11.35 -14.16 -6.58
C PHE A 39 -10.90 -13.26 -5.42
N GLY A 40 -11.63 -13.30 -4.32
CA GLY A 40 -11.28 -12.53 -3.11
C GLY A 40 -11.24 -13.39 -1.85
N SER A 41 -12.09 -14.41 -1.80
CA SER A 41 -12.14 -15.36 -0.69
C SER A 41 -12.90 -16.64 -1.08
N ASP A 42 -12.62 -17.71 -0.34
CA ASP A 42 -13.31 -19.00 -0.55
C ASP A 42 -14.76 -19.02 -0.01
N SER A 43 -15.10 -18.09 0.87
CA SER A 43 -16.42 -17.97 1.52
C SER A 43 -17.26 -16.80 1.01
N GLY A 44 -16.77 -16.05 0.00
CA GLY A 44 -17.54 -15.03 -0.71
C GLY A 44 -17.75 -13.71 0.03
N GLU A 45 -17.11 -13.53 1.18
CA GLU A 45 -17.28 -12.34 2.04
C GLU A 45 -16.70 -11.05 1.43
N THR A 46 -15.83 -11.16 0.44
CA THR A 46 -15.29 -9.97 -0.25
C THR A 46 -16.24 -9.34 -1.25
N GLY A 47 -17.19 -10.13 -1.79
CA GLY A 47 -18.14 -9.67 -2.80
C GLY A 47 -17.52 -9.33 -4.16
N THR A 48 -16.22 -9.55 -4.39
CA THR A 48 -15.53 -9.18 -5.65
C THR A 48 -15.89 -10.07 -6.84
N ALA A 49 -16.36 -11.28 -6.55
CA ALA A 49 -16.89 -12.22 -7.56
C ALA A 49 -18.40 -12.05 -7.83
N ALA A 50 -18.95 -10.86 -7.53
CA ALA A 50 -20.37 -10.61 -7.71
C ALA A 50 -20.77 -10.58 -9.18
N VAL A 51 -21.95 -11.15 -9.44
CA VAL A 51 -22.70 -11.12 -10.71
C VAL A 51 -24.17 -10.86 -10.42
N LEU A 52 -24.98 -10.57 -11.45
CA LEU A 52 -26.42 -10.53 -11.26
C LEU A 52 -27.02 -11.88 -11.73
N LEU A 53 -27.70 -12.56 -10.83
CA LEU A 53 -28.54 -13.73 -11.14
C LEU A 53 -30.01 -13.27 -11.16
N ASP A 54 -30.64 -13.36 -12.30
CA ASP A 54 -32.01 -12.84 -12.56
C ASP A 54 -32.15 -11.39 -12.06
N GLY A 55 -31.11 -10.60 -12.28
CA GLY A 55 -31.04 -9.21 -11.87
C GLY A 55 -30.69 -8.95 -10.40
N ARG A 56 -30.49 -9.96 -9.56
CA ARG A 56 -30.08 -9.81 -8.14
C ARG A 56 -28.57 -10.00 -7.97
N LEU A 57 -27.93 -9.11 -7.24
CA LEU A 57 -26.50 -9.21 -6.92
C LEU A 57 -26.23 -10.41 -6.00
N ILE A 58 -25.36 -11.32 -6.46
CA ILE A 58 -24.95 -12.51 -5.69
C ILE A 58 -23.44 -12.73 -5.83
N SER A 59 -22.80 -13.42 -4.86
CA SER A 59 -21.41 -13.89 -5.00
C SER A 59 -21.36 -15.21 -5.77
N SER A 60 -20.66 -15.25 -6.88
CA SER A 60 -20.48 -16.45 -7.68
C SER A 60 -19.51 -17.47 -7.06
N GLU A 61 -18.69 -17.08 -6.09
CA GLU A 61 -17.75 -17.96 -5.37
C GLU A 61 -18.48 -19.02 -4.54
N VAL A 62 -19.63 -18.67 -3.96
CA VAL A 62 -20.40 -19.54 -3.06
C VAL A 62 -21.66 -20.14 -3.70
N LEU A 63 -21.98 -19.76 -4.93
CA LEU A 63 -23.08 -20.35 -5.68
C LEU A 63 -22.58 -21.53 -6.50
N LEU A 64 -23.17 -22.72 -6.30
CA LEU A 64 -22.88 -23.86 -7.17
C LEU A 64 -23.40 -23.62 -8.58
N ALA A 65 -22.61 -23.99 -9.59
CA ALA A 65 -22.99 -23.82 -10.99
C ALA A 65 -24.34 -24.52 -11.32
N ALA A 66 -24.60 -25.66 -10.68
CA ALA A 66 -25.86 -26.37 -10.81
C ALA A 66 -27.08 -25.55 -10.34
N GLN A 67 -26.92 -24.64 -9.41
CA GLN A 67 -28.00 -23.76 -8.94
C GLN A 67 -28.32 -22.62 -9.94
N ALA A 68 -27.43 -22.38 -10.89
CA ALA A 68 -27.63 -21.40 -11.95
C ALA A 68 -28.31 -22.00 -13.21
N ASP A 69 -28.64 -23.28 -13.20
CA ASP A 69 -29.32 -23.93 -14.32
C ASP A 69 -30.72 -23.30 -14.60
N GLY A 70 -30.92 -22.84 -15.81
CA GLY A 70 -32.17 -22.18 -16.24
C GLY A 70 -32.21 -20.66 -15.90
N HIS A 71 -31.20 -20.10 -15.24
CA HIS A 71 -31.17 -18.69 -14.82
C HIS A 71 -30.41 -17.81 -15.81
N GLU A 72 -30.62 -16.48 -15.66
CA GLU A 72 -29.89 -15.45 -16.39
C GLU A 72 -28.75 -14.87 -15.51
N ILE A 73 -27.53 -14.86 -16.05
CA ILE A 73 -26.35 -14.28 -15.43
C ILE A 73 -25.94 -13.03 -16.21
N THR A 74 -25.87 -11.89 -15.50
CA THR A 74 -25.40 -10.63 -16.08
C THR A 74 -24.04 -10.27 -15.48
N THR A 75 -23.09 -9.94 -16.37
CA THR A 75 -21.73 -9.50 -16.01
C THR A 75 -21.44 -8.11 -16.57
N VAL A 76 -20.22 -7.61 -16.38
CA VAL A 76 -19.76 -6.32 -16.94
C VAL A 76 -19.86 -6.30 -18.48
N ALA A 77 -19.85 -7.45 -19.15
CA ALA A 77 -20.02 -7.52 -20.59
C ALA A 77 -21.38 -6.93 -21.05
N THR A 78 -22.43 -7.08 -20.27
CA THR A 78 -23.72 -6.42 -20.53
C THR A 78 -23.58 -4.88 -20.50
N LEU A 79 -22.83 -4.31 -19.55
CA LEU A 79 -22.57 -2.86 -19.53
C LEU A 79 -21.79 -2.40 -20.76
N ASN A 80 -20.86 -3.22 -21.26
CA ASN A 80 -20.12 -2.91 -22.49
C ASN A 80 -21.05 -2.86 -23.72
N GLU A 81 -22.01 -3.79 -23.81
CA GLU A 81 -23.00 -3.81 -24.90
C GLU A 81 -23.97 -2.62 -24.82
N LEU A 82 -24.55 -2.36 -23.64
CA LEU A 82 -25.41 -1.20 -23.40
C LEU A 82 -24.67 0.13 -23.62
N GLY A 83 -23.40 0.16 -23.29
CA GLY A 83 -22.53 1.33 -23.47
C GLY A 83 -22.42 1.82 -24.91
N LYS A 84 -22.58 0.93 -25.90
CA LYS A 84 -22.52 1.30 -27.32
C LYS A 84 -23.57 2.33 -27.74
N ALA A 85 -24.66 2.46 -26.98
CA ALA A 85 -25.72 3.45 -27.21
C ALA A 85 -25.38 4.85 -26.68
N TYR A 86 -24.27 5.01 -25.93
CA TYR A 86 -23.88 6.28 -25.33
C TYR A 86 -22.65 6.89 -26.01
N PRO A 87 -22.42 8.21 -25.90
CA PRO A 87 -21.24 8.88 -26.40
C PRO A 87 -19.95 8.22 -25.83
N GLY A 88 -18.97 8.00 -26.69
CA GLY A 88 -17.71 7.34 -26.33
C GLY A 88 -17.81 5.83 -26.11
N GLY A 89 -18.98 5.20 -26.34
CA GLY A 89 -19.14 3.76 -26.23
C GLY A 89 -19.06 3.21 -24.81
N LEU A 90 -19.36 4.03 -23.81
CA LEU A 90 -19.32 3.67 -22.38
C LEU A 90 -20.68 3.88 -21.73
N HIS A 91 -21.12 2.89 -20.95
CA HIS A 91 -22.29 3.05 -20.08
C HIS A 91 -22.06 4.17 -19.05
N PRO A 92 -23.07 4.97 -18.65
CA PRO A 92 -22.92 6.05 -17.66
C PRO A 92 -22.20 5.63 -16.38
N ILE A 93 -22.40 4.40 -15.91
CA ILE A 93 -21.71 3.82 -14.75
C ILE A 93 -20.20 3.75 -15.01
N GLN A 94 -19.79 3.17 -16.13
CA GLN A 94 -18.38 3.07 -16.49
C GLN A 94 -17.71 4.43 -16.64
N ALA A 95 -18.39 5.37 -17.32
CA ALA A 95 -17.89 6.73 -17.49
C ALA A 95 -17.73 7.47 -16.15
N ALA A 96 -18.69 7.32 -15.23
CA ALA A 96 -18.62 7.94 -13.91
C ALA A 96 -17.48 7.37 -13.05
N PHE A 97 -17.30 6.04 -13.03
CA PHE A 97 -16.19 5.41 -12.31
C PHE A 97 -14.82 5.84 -12.83
N MET A 98 -14.67 5.97 -14.15
CA MET A 98 -13.44 6.51 -14.74
C MET A 98 -13.22 7.97 -14.33
N ALA A 99 -14.23 8.83 -14.51
CA ALA A 99 -14.09 10.27 -14.32
C ALA A 99 -13.78 10.67 -12.87
N THR A 100 -14.29 9.91 -11.88
CA THR A 100 -14.07 10.20 -10.46
C THR A 100 -12.78 9.57 -9.92
N GLY A 101 -12.13 8.69 -10.67
CA GLY A 101 -11.01 7.89 -10.15
C GLY A 101 -11.46 6.89 -9.06
N ALA A 102 -12.71 6.39 -9.15
CA ALA A 102 -13.31 5.44 -8.21
C ALA A 102 -12.67 4.05 -8.27
N MET A 103 -11.58 3.90 -9.01
CA MET A 103 -10.77 2.69 -9.11
C MET A 103 -9.31 3.01 -8.89
N GLN A 104 -8.64 2.22 -8.08
CA GLN A 104 -7.18 2.25 -7.95
C GLN A 104 -6.58 1.04 -8.65
N SER A 105 -6.54 -0.14 -8.03
CA SER A 105 -6.17 -1.36 -8.75
C SER A 105 -7.25 -1.81 -9.75
N GLY A 106 -8.52 -1.54 -9.45
CA GLY A 106 -9.67 -1.98 -10.22
C GLY A 106 -10.11 -3.40 -9.92
N TYR A 107 -9.62 -4.03 -8.87
CA TYR A 107 -9.92 -5.42 -8.55
C TYR A 107 -11.39 -5.63 -8.17
N SER A 108 -11.97 -4.74 -7.37
CA SER A 108 -13.38 -4.76 -6.94
C SER A 108 -14.35 -4.01 -7.88
N VAL A 109 -13.83 -3.29 -8.88
CA VAL A 109 -14.64 -2.34 -9.68
C VAL A 109 -15.76 -3.02 -10.48
N GLY A 110 -15.53 -4.24 -10.97
CA GLY A 110 -16.57 -5.01 -11.71
C GLY A 110 -17.79 -5.27 -10.85
N ALA A 111 -17.59 -5.72 -9.61
CA ALA A 111 -18.67 -5.96 -8.65
C ALA A 111 -19.38 -4.64 -8.26
N MET A 112 -18.64 -3.57 -8.00
CA MET A 112 -19.21 -2.27 -7.67
C MET A 112 -20.09 -1.71 -8.80
N MET A 113 -19.66 -1.86 -10.06
CA MET A 113 -20.46 -1.43 -11.22
C MET A 113 -21.73 -2.26 -11.40
N LEU A 114 -21.70 -3.56 -11.17
CA LEU A 114 -22.88 -4.43 -11.24
C LEU A 114 -23.86 -4.13 -10.10
N GLY A 115 -23.36 -3.93 -8.87
CA GLY A 115 -24.19 -3.46 -7.76
C GLY A 115 -24.84 -2.12 -8.06
N THR A 116 -24.08 -1.18 -8.67
CA THR A 116 -24.61 0.10 -9.14
C THR A 116 -25.72 -0.08 -10.18
N PHE A 117 -25.52 -0.97 -11.15
CA PHE A 117 -26.51 -1.24 -12.20
C PHE A 117 -27.81 -1.78 -11.62
N ALA A 118 -27.74 -2.72 -10.68
CA ALA A 118 -28.91 -3.23 -9.96
C ALA A 118 -29.59 -2.13 -9.13
N LEU A 119 -28.84 -1.36 -8.36
CA LEU A 119 -29.37 -0.28 -7.54
C LEU A 119 -30.11 0.77 -8.38
N LEU A 120 -29.51 1.24 -9.49
CA LEU A 120 -30.09 2.29 -10.31
C LEU A 120 -31.33 1.85 -11.09
N ARG A 121 -31.44 0.55 -11.43
CA ARG A 121 -32.66 -0.04 -11.99
C ARG A 121 -33.83 0.06 -11.00
N ASP A 122 -33.58 -0.29 -9.74
CA ASP A 122 -34.61 -0.36 -8.70
C ASP A 122 -34.84 1.02 -8.04
N LYS A 123 -33.84 1.85 -7.96
CA LYS A 123 -33.84 3.17 -7.32
C LYS A 123 -33.07 4.20 -8.17
N PRO A 124 -33.69 4.82 -9.18
CA PRO A 124 -33.07 5.78 -10.08
C PRO A 124 -32.54 7.08 -9.41
N ARG A 125 -32.98 7.35 -8.18
CA ARG A 125 -32.52 8.48 -7.35
C ARG A 125 -32.06 7.95 -5.98
N PRO A 126 -30.92 7.25 -5.91
CA PRO A 126 -30.44 6.74 -4.63
C PRO A 126 -29.96 7.89 -3.74
N THR A 127 -30.12 7.75 -2.44
CA THR A 127 -29.43 8.57 -1.43
C THR A 127 -28.01 8.05 -1.23
N GLU A 128 -27.15 8.85 -0.59
CA GLU A 128 -25.81 8.39 -0.20
C GLU A 128 -25.87 7.13 0.69
N ALA A 129 -26.86 7.07 1.60
CA ALA A 129 -27.06 5.88 2.46
C ALA A 129 -27.42 4.63 1.65
N ASP A 130 -28.25 4.74 0.61
CA ASP A 130 -28.58 3.62 -0.27
C ASP A 130 -27.35 3.11 -1.02
N VAL A 131 -26.48 4.04 -1.44
CA VAL A 131 -25.24 3.71 -2.13
C VAL A 131 -24.26 3.00 -1.19
N ARG A 132 -24.10 3.51 0.03
CA ARG A 132 -23.23 2.92 1.05
C ARG A 132 -23.72 1.53 1.47
N ASP A 133 -25.02 1.32 1.63
CA ASP A 133 -25.63 0.03 1.92
C ASP A 133 -25.31 -0.97 0.79
N MET A 134 -25.51 -0.60 -0.48
CA MET A 134 -25.19 -1.47 -1.63
C MET A 134 -23.69 -1.82 -1.68
N LEU A 135 -22.81 -0.84 -1.43
CA LEU A 135 -21.36 -1.07 -1.46
C LEU A 135 -20.84 -1.83 -0.23
N SER A 136 -21.61 -1.92 0.86
CA SER A 136 -21.18 -2.60 2.10
C SER A 136 -20.92 -4.10 1.92
N GLY A 137 -21.57 -4.72 0.93
CA GLY A 137 -21.36 -6.12 0.54
C GLY A 137 -20.17 -6.36 -0.41
N ILE A 138 -19.44 -5.31 -0.78
CA ILE A 138 -18.28 -5.39 -1.68
C ILE A 138 -17.10 -4.74 -0.97
N LEU A 139 -16.22 -5.58 -0.41
CA LEU A 139 -15.07 -5.08 0.35
C LEU A 139 -14.07 -4.35 -0.55
N ASP A 140 -13.61 -3.23 -0.06
CA ASP A 140 -12.59 -2.41 -0.69
C ASP A 140 -11.53 -1.98 0.33
N ARG A 141 -10.26 -2.07 -0.08
CA ARG A 141 -9.12 -1.73 0.76
C ARG A 141 -8.37 -0.49 0.28
N GLU A 142 -8.81 0.10 -0.82
CA GLU A 142 -8.02 1.06 -1.59
C GLU A 142 -8.57 2.48 -1.55
N THR A 143 -9.91 2.65 -1.64
CA THR A 143 -10.55 3.94 -1.94
C THR A 143 -11.18 4.63 -0.73
N GLY A 144 -11.34 3.91 0.38
CA GLY A 144 -12.15 4.36 1.50
C GLY A 144 -13.60 4.67 1.11
N TYR A 145 -14.07 4.12 -0.01
CA TYR A 145 -15.41 4.28 -0.59
C TYR A 145 -15.79 5.74 -0.98
N VAL A 146 -14.93 6.74 -0.77
CA VAL A 146 -15.25 8.17 -1.04
C VAL A 146 -15.59 8.37 -2.51
N LYS A 147 -14.67 8.00 -3.40
CA LYS A 147 -14.85 8.14 -4.85
C LYS A 147 -15.85 7.15 -5.45
N PRO A 148 -15.95 5.88 -5.01
CA PRO A 148 -17.02 4.97 -5.44
C PRO A 148 -18.43 5.50 -5.16
N VAL A 149 -18.69 6.06 -3.98
CA VAL A 149 -20.00 6.69 -3.63
C VAL A 149 -20.30 7.83 -4.60
N GLU A 150 -19.35 8.73 -4.84
CA GLU A 150 -19.49 9.84 -5.80
C GLU A 150 -19.76 9.30 -7.21
N ALA A 151 -19.05 8.25 -7.64
CA ALA A 151 -19.25 7.65 -8.96
C ALA A 151 -20.67 7.14 -9.16
N VAL A 152 -21.25 6.48 -8.16
CA VAL A 152 -22.64 5.97 -8.22
C VAL A 152 -23.63 7.12 -8.31
N LEU A 153 -23.49 8.15 -7.48
CA LEU A 153 -24.37 9.33 -7.48
C LEU A 153 -24.30 10.07 -8.83
N ARG A 154 -23.10 10.24 -9.40
CA ARG A 154 -22.89 10.82 -10.73
C ARG A 154 -23.51 9.95 -11.83
N ALA A 155 -23.31 8.64 -11.80
CA ALA A 155 -23.89 7.70 -12.76
C ALA A 155 -25.43 7.80 -12.75
N ALA A 156 -26.03 7.90 -11.56
CA ALA A 156 -27.46 8.11 -11.39
C ALA A 156 -27.94 9.42 -12.03
N ALA A 157 -27.24 10.53 -11.84
CA ALA A 157 -27.56 11.81 -12.44
C ALA A 157 -27.47 11.79 -13.97
N ILE A 158 -26.37 11.22 -14.50
CA ILE A 158 -26.14 11.08 -15.94
C ILE A 158 -27.25 10.22 -16.57
N ALA A 159 -27.60 9.09 -15.94
CA ALA A 159 -28.64 8.18 -16.43
C ALA A 159 -30.03 8.85 -16.51
N ARG A 160 -30.31 9.85 -15.67
CA ARG A 160 -31.53 10.66 -15.72
C ARG A 160 -31.45 11.83 -16.72
N GLY A 161 -30.33 11.99 -17.44
CA GLY A 161 -30.09 13.10 -18.37
C GLY A 161 -29.75 14.43 -17.70
N GLU A 162 -29.36 14.42 -16.44
CA GLU A 162 -28.93 15.62 -15.69
C GLU A 162 -27.50 16.02 -16.10
N THR A 163 -27.24 17.33 -16.18
CA THR A 163 -25.88 17.83 -16.38
C THR A 163 -25.10 17.71 -15.09
N VAL A 164 -23.96 17.02 -15.13
CA VAL A 164 -23.05 16.89 -13.98
C VAL A 164 -21.86 17.83 -14.12
N THR A 165 -21.44 18.46 -13.01
CA THR A 165 -20.24 19.30 -12.97
C THR A 165 -18.99 18.45 -13.32
N PRO A 166 -18.05 18.95 -14.13
CA PRO A 166 -16.79 18.25 -14.37
C PRO A 166 -16.08 17.86 -13.05
N PHE A 167 -15.48 16.68 -13.01
CA PHE A 167 -14.73 16.20 -11.85
C PHE A 167 -13.27 16.63 -12.01
N VAL A 168 -12.99 17.85 -11.60
CA VAL A 168 -11.66 18.47 -11.69
C VAL A 168 -11.19 18.94 -10.31
N PRO A 169 -9.88 18.97 -10.06
CA PRO A 169 -9.34 19.46 -8.79
C PRO A 169 -9.86 20.87 -8.45
N ASP A 170 -10.25 21.06 -7.19
CA ASP A 170 -10.74 22.32 -6.65
C ASP A 170 -9.57 23.12 -6.05
N MET A 171 -9.25 24.25 -6.63
CA MET A 171 -8.13 25.11 -6.22
C MET A 171 -8.60 26.06 -5.10
N LEU A 172 -8.14 25.79 -3.89
CA LEU A 172 -8.52 26.55 -2.71
C LEU A 172 -7.54 27.70 -2.41
N ARG A 173 -8.03 28.72 -1.72
CA ARG A 173 -7.19 29.80 -1.23
C ARG A 173 -6.36 29.35 -0.02
N PRO A 174 -5.02 29.60 -0.01
CA PRO A 174 -4.21 29.41 1.19
C PRO A 174 -4.73 30.26 2.36
N LEU A 175 -4.70 29.68 3.58
CA LEU A 175 -5.11 30.36 4.81
C LEU A 175 -3.92 31.02 5.51
N THR A 176 -2.70 30.55 5.23
CA THR A 176 -1.46 31.13 5.74
C THR A 176 -0.69 31.78 4.59
N ASN A 177 -0.13 32.96 4.85
CA ASN A 177 0.76 33.64 3.89
C ASN A 177 2.24 33.21 4.07
N GLY A 178 2.46 31.95 4.43
CA GLY A 178 3.77 31.32 4.58
C GLY A 178 4.40 31.46 5.96
N ARG A 179 3.86 32.26 6.88
CA ARG A 179 4.42 32.42 8.25
C ARG A 179 3.41 32.69 9.37
N ASP A 180 2.28 33.28 9.07
CA ASP A 180 1.29 33.64 10.10
C ASP A 180 -0.02 32.89 9.86
N ALA A 181 -0.39 32.01 10.78
CA ALA A 181 -1.72 31.40 10.76
C ALA A 181 -2.78 32.49 10.95
N VAL A 182 -3.56 32.77 9.91
CA VAL A 182 -4.73 33.64 10.02
C VAL A 182 -5.74 32.95 10.93
N GLU A 183 -6.26 33.66 11.93
CA GLU A 183 -7.45 33.19 12.66
C GLU A 183 -8.54 32.88 11.64
N VAL A 184 -9.02 31.64 11.65
CA VAL A 184 -9.99 31.16 10.67
C VAL A 184 -11.34 31.74 11.02
N ASP A 185 -11.92 32.55 10.12
CA ASP A 185 -13.31 33.02 10.25
C ASP A 185 -14.24 31.79 10.25
N PRO A 186 -15.05 31.57 11.30
CA PRO A 186 -15.99 30.45 11.35
C PRO A 186 -17.02 30.49 10.19
N ALA A 187 -17.21 31.65 9.55
CA ALA A 187 -18.10 31.86 8.40
C ALA A 187 -17.43 31.44 7.06
N ASP A 188 -16.14 31.30 7.00
CA ASP A 188 -15.42 30.84 5.80
C ASP A 188 -15.54 29.30 5.70
N ARG A 189 -16.74 28.86 5.34
CA ARG A 189 -17.05 27.46 5.04
C ARG A 189 -16.34 27.13 3.74
N GLY A 190 -15.37 26.25 3.73
CA GLY A 190 -14.58 25.82 2.57
C GLY A 190 -15.38 25.61 1.26
N SER A 191 -14.73 25.09 0.24
CA SER A 191 -15.31 24.84 -1.08
C SER A 191 -16.72 24.25 -1.02
N THR A 192 -17.60 24.70 -1.92
CA THR A 192 -18.92 24.11 -2.19
C THR A 192 -18.85 22.88 -3.11
N ALA A 193 -17.64 22.53 -3.57
CA ALA A 193 -17.42 21.36 -4.42
C ALA A 193 -17.80 20.05 -3.69
N PRO A 194 -18.18 18.98 -4.43
CA PRO A 194 -18.42 17.67 -3.85
C PRO A 194 -17.21 17.18 -3.02
N LYS A 195 -17.46 16.49 -1.92
CA LYS A 195 -16.42 16.04 -0.98
C LYS A 195 -15.32 15.19 -1.62
N ALA A 196 -15.68 14.38 -2.61
CA ALA A 196 -14.76 13.52 -3.34
C ALA A 196 -13.84 14.26 -4.34
N VAL A 197 -14.12 15.51 -4.66
CA VAL A 197 -13.26 16.32 -5.52
C VAL A 197 -11.97 16.66 -4.79
N PRO A 198 -10.78 16.40 -5.38
CA PRO A 198 -9.52 16.76 -4.77
C PRO A 198 -9.41 18.26 -4.50
N ARG A 199 -9.05 18.63 -3.28
CA ARG A 199 -8.88 20.02 -2.86
C ARG A 199 -7.39 20.33 -2.81
N VAL A 200 -6.94 21.26 -3.66
CA VAL A 200 -5.53 21.63 -3.79
C VAL A 200 -5.34 23.06 -3.27
N ILE A 201 -4.40 23.23 -2.36
CA ILE A 201 -3.96 24.55 -1.89
C ILE A 201 -2.66 24.88 -2.64
N PRO A 202 -2.72 25.78 -3.65
CA PRO A 202 -1.59 26.08 -4.50
C PRO A 202 -0.50 26.87 -3.77
N SER A 203 0.77 26.60 -4.12
CA SER A 203 1.87 27.48 -3.77
C SER A 203 2.19 28.43 -4.94
N LYS A 204 2.53 29.70 -4.61
CA LYS A 204 3.00 30.69 -5.58
C LYS A 204 4.33 30.30 -6.24
N ASP A 205 5.10 29.42 -5.62
CA ASP A 205 6.41 28.96 -6.11
C ASP A 205 6.29 27.82 -7.13
N VAL A 206 5.08 27.27 -7.32
CA VAL A 206 4.79 26.21 -8.30
C VAL A 206 4.36 26.85 -9.61
N PRO A 207 5.10 26.63 -10.71
CA PRO A 207 4.71 27.16 -12.01
C PRO A 207 3.46 26.47 -12.55
N GLU A 208 2.73 27.15 -13.43
CA GLU A 208 1.64 26.53 -14.18
C GLU A 208 2.19 25.51 -15.17
N MET A 209 1.61 24.31 -15.20
CA MET A 209 2.01 23.20 -16.04
C MET A 209 0.82 22.73 -16.90
N ASN A 210 1.11 22.05 -18.02
CA ASN A 210 0.08 21.68 -18.98
C ASN A 210 -0.61 20.36 -18.63
N VAL A 211 0.16 19.35 -18.17
CA VAL A 211 -0.28 17.98 -17.88
C VAL A 211 -0.10 17.64 -16.39
N VAL A 212 1.03 18.02 -15.82
CA VAL A 212 1.31 17.83 -14.40
C VAL A 212 0.39 18.74 -13.56
N GLY A 213 -0.13 18.21 -12.45
CA GLY A 213 -1.09 18.90 -11.59
C GLY A 213 -2.54 18.81 -12.07
N LYS A 214 -2.79 18.15 -13.21
CA LYS A 214 -4.15 17.92 -13.74
C LYS A 214 -4.68 16.55 -13.30
N GLY A 215 -6.01 16.43 -13.21
CA GLY A 215 -6.70 15.18 -12.89
C GLY A 215 -6.87 14.29 -14.13
N GLU A 216 -5.76 13.87 -14.72
CA GLU A 216 -5.78 12.99 -15.89
C GLU A 216 -6.39 11.62 -15.56
N LEU A 217 -7.09 11.02 -16.52
CA LEU A 217 -7.63 9.67 -16.37
C LEU A 217 -6.49 8.66 -16.26
N LYS A 218 -6.68 7.63 -15.43
CA LYS A 218 -5.71 6.53 -15.37
C LYS A 218 -5.54 5.89 -16.74
N VAL A 219 -4.29 5.67 -17.16
CA VAL A 219 -3.95 5.08 -18.47
C VAL A 219 -4.55 3.69 -18.71
N ASP A 220 -4.93 2.98 -17.67
CA ASP A 220 -5.57 1.65 -17.71
C ASP A 220 -7.07 1.68 -17.37
N ALA A 221 -7.65 2.85 -17.08
CA ALA A 221 -9.03 2.98 -16.60
C ALA A 221 -10.04 2.30 -17.53
N LEU A 222 -9.92 2.53 -18.83
CA LEU A 222 -10.82 1.94 -19.84
C LEU A 222 -10.78 0.40 -19.82
N LYS A 223 -9.58 -0.17 -19.68
CA LYS A 223 -9.37 -1.63 -19.61
C LYS A 223 -10.07 -2.22 -18.39
N LEU A 224 -9.97 -1.55 -17.24
CA LEU A 224 -10.52 -2.01 -15.96
C LEU A 224 -12.06 -1.92 -15.92
N VAL A 225 -12.67 -0.80 -16.36
CA VAL A 225 -14.14 -0.67 -16.38
C VAL A 225 -14.81 -1.55 -17.42
N LYS A 226 -14.07 -2.01 -18.43
CA LYS A 226 -14.57 -2.99 -19.40
C LYS A 226 -14.42 -4.44 -18.92
N GLY A 227 -13.78 -4.67 -17.77
CA GLY A 227 -13.54 -6.01 -17.25
C GLY A 227 -12.59 -6.84 -18.09
N ASN A 228 -11.65 -6.20 -18.81
CA ASN A 228 -10.66 -6.89 -19.63
C ASN A 228 -9.57 -7.53 -18.78
N SER A 229 -8.89 -8.55 -19.31
CA SER A 229 -7.75 -9.21 -18.68
C SER A 229 -6.67 -8.21 -18.26
N ALA A 230 -6.26 -8.25 -16.99
CA ALA A 230 -5.30 -7.31 -16.41
C ALA A 230 -4.39 -7.92 -15.34
N PHE A 231 -4.84 -8.93 -14.60
CA PHE A 231 -4.20 -9.48 -13.40
C PHE A 231 -3.47 -10.79 -13.67
N VAL A 232 -2.81 -11.35 -12.68
CA VAL A 232 -2.07 -12.62 -12.81
C VAL A 232 -3.03 -13.76 -13.15
N ASP A 233 -4.15 -13.83 -12.44
CA ASP A 233 -5.18 -14.88 -12.57
C ASP A 233 -5.90 -14.91 -13.93
N ASP A 234 -5.71 -13.89 -14.78
CA ASP A 234 -6.27 -13.82 -16.13
C ASP A 234 -5.45 -14.59 -17.19
N LEU A 235 -4.35 -15.25 -16.78
CA LEU A 235 -3.52 -16.06 -17.67
C LEU A 235 -3.88 -17.54 -17.52
N GLU A 236 -4.32 -18.14 -18.61
CA GLU A 236 -4.49 -19.58 -18.75
C GLU A 236 -3.52 -20.13 -19.79
N MET A 237 -2.85 -21.23 -19.49
CA MET A 237 -1.87 -21.87 -20.36
C MET A 237 -2.22 -23.34 -20.57
N ARG A 238 -2.01 -23.83 -21.80
CA ARG A 238 -2.23 -25.24 -22.12
C ARG A 238 -1.35 -26.13 -21.26
N GLY A 239 -1.96 -27.09 -20.56
CA GLY A 239 -1.25 -28.04 -19.72
C GLY A 239 -0.73 -27.46 -18.41
N MET A 240 -1.26 -26.32 -17.98
CA MET A 240 -0.93 -25.71 -16.69
C MET A 240 -1.33 -26.63 -15.55
N LEU A 241 -0.45 -26.72 -14.56
CA LEU A 241 -0.67 -27.41 -13.29
C LEU A 241 -1.11 -26.43 -12.23
N TYR A 242 -1.86 -26.93 -11.27
CA TYR A 242 -2.30 -26.18 -10.10
C TYR A 242 -1.55 -26.69 -8.87
N ALA A 243 -1.04 -25.77 -8.07
CA ALA A 243 -0.27 -26.11 -6.89
C ALA A 243 -1.00 -25.74 -5.59
N LYS A 244 -0.75 -26.54 -4.54
CA LYS A 244 -1.15 -26.25 -3.16
C LYS A 244 0.03 -26.47 -2.21
N VAL A 245 0.06 -25.74 -1.09
CA VAL A 245 1.10 -25.81 -0.07
C VAL A 245 0.55 -26.49 1.17
N LEU A 246 1.19 -27.58 1.59
CA LEU A 246 0.94 -28.20 2.89
C LEU A 246 1.57 -27.32 3.99
N ARG A 247 0.76 -26.93 4.97
CA ARG A 247 1.16 -26.02 6.04
C ARG A 247 1.21 -26.70 7.39
N SER A 248 2.08 -26.21 8.27
CA SER A 248 2.22 -26.72 9.62
C SER A 248 0.98 -26.37 10.46
N PRO A 249 0.41 -27.34 11.19
CA PRO A 249 -0.61 -27.09 12.22
C PRO A 249 0.01 -26.70 13.57
N HIS A 250 1.36 -26.74 13.69
CA HIS A 250 2.10 -26.52 14.92
C HIS A 250 2.89 -25.22 14.87
N ALA A 251 2.94 -24.53 16.00
CA ALA A 251 3.68 -23.29 16.15
C ALA A 251 5.21 -23.52 16.16
N HIS A 252 5.67 -24.67 16.68
CA HIS A 252 7.08 -25.05 16.67
C HIS A 252 7.20 -26.57 16.71
N ALA A 253 7.79 -27.15 15.69
CA ALA A 253 7.97 -28.61 15.63
C ALA A 253 9.12 -28.99 14.67
N ARG A 254 9.75 -30.11 14.95
CA ARG A 254 10.66 -30.80 14.03
C ARG A 254 9.88 -31.82 13.22
N ILE A 255 10.07 -31.87 11.93
CA ILE A 255 9.57 -32.93 11.05
C ILE A 255 10.50 -34.12 11.19
N VAL A 256 10.04 -35.17 11.87
CA VAL A 256 10.80 -36.42 12.05
C VAL A 256 10.76 -37.25 10.78
N ARG A 257 9.58 -37.33 10.17
CA ARG A 257 9.33 -38.07 8.92
C ARG A 257 8.21 -37.42 8.13
N ILE A 258 8.38 -37.42 6.80
CA ILE A 258 7.33 -37.09 5.85
C ILE A 258 7.18 -38.28 4.87
N ASP A 259 5.93 -38.70 4.66
CA ASP A 259 5.59 -39.77 3.72
C ASP A 259 4.61 -39.24 2.68
N ASP A 260 5.11 -39.04 1.47
CA ASP A 260 4.39 -38.49 0.33
C ASP A 260 3.98 -39.60 -0.68
N SER A 261 4.23 -40.88 -0.36
CA SER A 261 4.00 -41.98 -1.28
C SER A 261 2.56 -42.12 -1.76
N ALA A 262 1.59 -41.92 -0.86
CA ALA A 262 0.17 -41.96 -1.22
C ALA A 262 -0.21 -40.77 -2.13
N ALA A 263 0.30 -39.57 -1.84
CA ALA A 263 0.05 -38.38 -2.63
C ALA A 263 0.61 -38.49 -4.05
N ARG A 264 1.82 -39.03 -4.21
CA ARG A 264 2.44 -39.27 -5.54
C ARG A 264 1.69 -40.27 -6.40
N ASN A 265 0.94 -41.18 -5.80
CA ASN A 265 0.16 -42.21 -6.49
C ASN A 265 -1.24 -41.73 -6.92
N VAL A 266 -1.67 -40.54 -6.54
CA VAL A 266 -2.94 -39.97 -7.00
C VAL A 266 -2.83 -39.66 -8.50
N PRO A 267 -3.73 -40.20 -9.34
CA PRO A 267 -3.72 -39.89 -10.78
C PRO A 267 -3.85 -38.39 -11.04
N GLY A 268 -2.96 -37.83 -11.86
CA GLY A 268 -2.91 -36.41 -12.15
C GLY A 268 -1.98 -35.58 -11.28
N VAL A 269 -1.32 -36.19 -10.28
CA VAL A 269 -0.21 -35.56 -9.54
C VAL A 269 1.09 -35.69 -10.32
N HIS A 270 1.82 -34.57 -10.44
CA HIS A 270 3.06 -34.51 -11.21
C HIS A 270 4.31 -34.26 -10.35
N ALA A 271 4.16 -33.57 -9.22
CA ALA A 271 5.25 -33.33 -8.28
C ALA A 271 4.74 -33.19 -6.85
N VAL A 272 5.57 -33.65 -5.89
CA VAL A 272 5.46 -33.37 -4.46
C VAL A 272 6.82 -32.94 -3.98
N LEU A 273 6.91 -31.72 -3.42
CA LEU A 273 8.13 -31.13 -2.89
C LEU A 273 8.06 -30.99 -1.36
N HIS A 274 9.20 -31.18 -0.71
CA HIS A 274 9.40 -30.95 0.71
C HIS A 274 10.91 -30.87 1.02
N TYR A 275 11.31 -30.63 2.26
CA TYR A 275 12.71 -30.45 2.65
C TYR A 275 13.66 -31.58 2.20
N GLY A 276 13.17 -32.80 2.04
CA GLY A 276 13.98 -33.97 1.65
C GLY A 276 14.32 -34.07 0.15
N ASN A 277 13.66 -33.26 -0.71
CA ASN A 277 13.82 -33.29 -2.16
C ASN A 277 13.92 -31.93 -2.83
N THR A 278 14.04 -30.85 -2.04
CA THR A 278 14.26 -29.48 -2.51
C THR A 278 15.62 -28.99 -2.00
N PRO A 279 16.42 -28.27 -2.82
CA PRO A 279 17.71 -27.74 -2.37
C PRO A 279 17.55 -26.84 -1.13
N ARG A 280 18.42 -27.03 -0.13
CA ARG A 280 18.46 -26.19 1.08
C ARG A 280 19.40 -25.01 0.83
N VAL A 281 18.88 -23.88 0.39
CA VAL A 281 19.61 -22.64 0.14
C VAL A 281 19.05 -21.55 1.05
N HIS A 282 19.91 -20.99 1.90
CA HIS A 282 19.53 -19.91 2.80
C HIS A 282 19.34 -18.58 2.07
N TYR A 283 18.30 -17.83 2.46
CA TYR A 283 18.02 -16.49 1.96
C TYR A 283 17.32 -15.63 3.02
N ALA A 284 17.27 -14.33 2.79
CA ALA A 284 16.36 -13.41 3.46
C ALA A 284 15.38 -12.85 2.44
N SER A 285 14.08 -12.84 2.76
CA SER A 285 13.05 -12.30 1.87
C SER A 285 12.90 -10.78 1.98
N GLY A 286 13.31 -10.18 3.10
CA GLY A 286 13.18 -8.76 3.40
C GLY A 286 14.45 -7.94 3.16
N GLY A 287 14.31 -6.59 3.21
CA GLY A 287 15.39 -5.64 2.97
C GLY A 287 15.49 -5.18 1.52
N GLN A 288 16.09 -4.02 1.31
CA GLN A 288 16.22 -3.37 -0.01
C GLN A 288 17.64 -3.42 -0.57
N SER A 289 18.65 -3.54 0.29
CA SER A 289 20.05 -3.62 -0.13
C SER A 289 20.37 -4.94 -0.84
N TRP A 290 21.52 -4.97 -1.49
CA TRP A 290 22.11 -6.20 -2.00
C TRP A 290 23.57 -6.34 -1.53
N PRO A 291 23.96 -7.50 -0.94
CA PRO A 291 23.06 -8.62 -0.56
C PRO A 291 21.99 -8.15 0.44
N ASN A 292 20.86 -8.92 0.53
CA ASN A 292 19.83 -8.63 1.52
C ASN A 292 20.45 -8.65 2.95
N PRO A 293 19.95 -7.82 3.87
CA PRO A 293 20.43 -7.81 5.26
C PRO A 293 20.28 -9.18 5.91
N TYR A 294 21.17 -9.48 6.84
CA TYR A 294 21.05 -10.64 7.71
C TYR A 294 19.82 -10.49 8.66
N PRO A 295 19.33 -11.62 9.23
CA PRO A 295 19.78 -12.99 9.04
C PRO A 295 19.26 -13.61 7.74
N TRP A 296 19.99 -14.61 7.21
CA TRP A 296 19.52 -15.46 6.12
C TRP A 296 18.97 -16.75 6.72
N ASP A 297 17.81 -16.66 7.31
CA ASP A 297 17.17 -17.67 8.16
C ASP A 297 16.03 -18.43 7.48
N GLN A 298 15.77 -18.14 6.20
CA GLN A 298 14.74 -18.80 5.42
C GLN A 298 15.33 -19.80 4.41
N VAL A 299 14.57 -20.87 4.14
CA VAL A 299 14.78 -21.80 3.04
C VAL A 299 13.43 -22.15 2.42
N SER A 300 13.39 -22.69 1.19
CA SER A 300 12.11 -22.99 0.51
C SER A 300 11.27 -23.98 1.32
N PHE A 301 11.88 -25.05 1.84
CA PHE A 301 11.27 -25.98 2.79
C PHE A 301 12.29 -26.40 3.83
N ASP A 302 11.93 -26.36 5.11
CA ASP A 302 12.78 -26.75 6.22
C ASP A 302 12.23 -28.01 6.94
N ASN A 303 13.09 -28.72 7.67
CA ASN A 303 12.68 -29.80 8.56
C ASN A 303 12.27 -29.33 9.96
N VAL A 304 12.32 -28.03 10.23
CA VAL A 304 11.76 -27.38 11.42
C VAL A 304 10.75 -26.33 11.00
N VAL A 305 9.54 -26.45 11.50
CA VAL A 305 8.46 -25.45 11.33
C VAL A 305 8.42 -24.57 12.56
N ARG A 306 8.23 -23.24 12.36
CA ARG A 306 8.41 -22.25 13.43
C ARG A 306 7.19 -21.36 13.69
N HIS A 307 6.12 -21.52 12.90
CA HIS A 307 4.81 -20.92 13.20
C HIS A 307 3.67 -21.78 12.63
N VAL A 308 2.45 -21.58 13.11
CA VAL A 308 1.27 -22.19 12.48
C VAL A 308 1.08 -21.56 11.10
N GLY A 309 1.01 -22.39 10.06
CA GLY A 309 0.96 -21.94 8.68
C GLY A 309 2.31 -21.96 7.94
N ASP A 310 3.40 -22.37 8.61
CA ASP A 310 4.71 -22.53 7.98
C ASP A 310 4.71 -23.63 6.89
N ARG A 311 5.65 -23.56 5.96
CA ARG A 311 5.71 -24.42 4.77
C ARG A 311 6.25 -25.81 5.13
N VAL A 312 5.50 -26.86 4.82
CA VAL A 312 5.89 -28.27 5.02
C VAL A 312 6.20 -28.94 3.69
N GLY A 313 5.39 -28.69 2.68
CA GLY A 313 5.55 -29.25 1.35
C GLY A 313 4.60 -28.60 0.35
N ALA A 314 4.73 -28.96 -0.92
CA ALA A 314 3.88 -28.49 -2.00
C ALA A 314 3.57 -29.61 -2.99
N VAL A 315 2.35 -29.58 -3.55
CA VAL A 315 1.87 -30.52 -4.58
C VAL A 315 1.54 -29.75 -5.84
N ALA A 316 1.89 -30.29 -7.02
CA ALA A 316 1.43 -29.83 -8.32
C ALA A 316 0.66 -30.92 -9.04
N ALA A 317 -0.55 -30.60 -9.51
CA ALA A 317 -1.45 -31.55 -10.14
C ALA A 317 -2.22 -30.94 -11.33
N ASP A 318 -2.90 -31.77 -12.12
CA ASP A 318 -3.68 -31.35 -13.30
C ASP A 318 -4.87 -30.44 -12.94
N THR A 319 -5.39 -30.53 -11.73
CA THR A 319 -6.46 -29.66 -11.20
C THR A 319 -6.21 -29.30 -9.73
N LEU A 320 -6.85 -28.23 -9.28
CA LEU A 320 -6.79 -27.81 -7.88
C LEU A 320 -7.32 -28.91 -6.94
N ASP A 321 -8.46 -29.54 -7.30
CA ASP A 321 -9.09 -30.61 -6.50
C ASP A 321 -8.14 -31.78 -6.30
N ILE A 322 -7.40 -32.20 -7.36
CA ILE A 322 -6.40 -33.28 -7.29
C ILE A 322 -5.23 -32.85 -6.39
N ALA A 323 -4.77 -31.61 -6.50
CA ALA A 323 -3.69 -31.09 -5.67
C ALA A 323 -4.09 -31.09 -4.18
N GLU A 324 -5.32 -30.70 -3.86
CA GLU A 324 -5.87 -30.71 -2.50
C GLU A 324 -6.06 -32.12 -1.95
N GLU A 325 -6.58 -33.05 -2.77
CA GLU A 325 -6.70 -34.45 -2.39
C GLU A 325 -5.32 -35.04 -2.06
N ALA A 326 -4.36 -34.86 -2.95
CA ALA A 326 -3.00 -35.36 -2.78
C ALA A 326 -2.33 -34.74 -1.54
N MET A 327 -2.50 -33.43 -1.31
CA MET A 327 -1.97 -32.74 -0.13
C MET A 327 -2.47 -33.37 1.17
N ARG A 328 -3.77 -33.75 1.26
CA ARG A 328 -4.36 -34.41 2.44
C ARG A 328 -3.81 -35.84 2.67
N LEU A 329 -3.23 -36.47 1.67
CA LEU A 329 -2.64 -37.81 1.75
C LEU A 329 -1.17 -37.79 2.16
N ILE A 330 -0.53 -36.64 2.27
CA ILE A 330 0.82 -36.53 2.82
C ILE A 330 0.75 -36.71 4.34
N THR A 331 1.48 -37.70 4.83
CA THR A 331 1.56 -37.96 6.26
C THR A 331 2.84 -37.37 6.84
N VAL A 332 2.72 -36.59 7.90
CA VAL A 332 3.86 -35.93 8.55
C VAL A 332 3.88 -36.33 10.04
N GLU A 333 5.02 -36.79 10.48
CA GLU A 333 5.30 -37.09 11.88
C GLU A 333 6.11 -35.94 12.49
N TYR A 334 5.58 -35.31 13.53
CA TYR A 334 6.18 -34.18 14.20
C TYR A 334 6.67 -34.50 15.61
N GLU A 335 7.83 -33.99 15.95
CA GLU A 335 8.29 -33.78 17.31
C GLU A 335 7.92 -32.35 17.71
N ILE A 336 6.97 -32.20 18.62
CA ILE A 336 6.50 -30.88 19.06
C ILE A 336 7.55 -30.24 19.97
N LEU A 337 7.94 -29.00 19.65
CA LEU A 337 8.87 -28.18 20.41
C LEU A 337 8.13 -27.10 21.18
N PRO A 338 8.68 -26.60 22.32
CA PRO A 338 8.11 -25.47 23.02
C PRO A 338 8.06 -24.22 22.12
N ALA A 339 6.98 -23.44 22.25
CA ALA A 339 6.76 -22.21 21.50
C ALA A 339 6.64 -20.98 22.40
N ILE A 340 6.95 -19.81 21.87
CA ILE A 340 6.84 -18.51 22.54
C ILE A 340 6.24 -17.47 21.60
N PHE A 341 5.31 -16.64 22.11
CA PHE A 341 4.58 -15.67 21.31
C PHE A 341 4.78 -14.21 21.75
N ASP A 342 5.22 -14.01 22.99
CA ASP A 342 5.37 -12.70 23.63
C ASP A 342 6.84 -12.21 23.53
N GLU A 343 7.05 -11.11 22.82
CA GLU A 343 8.37 -10.52 22.65
C GLU A 343 9.02 -10.04 23.97
N ARG A 344 8.20 -9.76 24.99
CA ARG A 344 8.69 -9.21 26.26
C ARG A 344 9.52 -10.20 27.06
N VAL A 345 9.21 -11.49 26.90
CA VAL A 345 9.89 -12.61 27.59
C VAL A 345 10.70 -13.48 26.64
N ALA A 346 10.74 -13.15 25.35
CA ALA A 346 11.43 -13.97 24.35
C ALA A 346 12.96 -14.08 24.61
N MET A 347 13.55 -13.10 25.27
CA MET A 347 14.98 -13.07 25.60
C MET A 347 15.34 -13.63 26.97
N ASP A 348 14.37 -14.17 27.73
CA ASP A 348 14.64 -14.79 29.02
C ASP A 348 15.48 -16.04 28.83
N LEU A 349 16.35 -16.35 29.82
CA LEU A 349 17.31 -17.46 29.69
C LEU A 349 16.67 -18.84 29.55
N ASP A 350 15.44 -18.98 30.06
CA ASP A 350 14.64 -20.20 29.99
C ASP A 350 13.61 -20.19 28.87
N ALA A 351 13.57 -19.12 28.04
CA ALA A 351 12.70 -19.04 26.87
C ALA A 351 13.04 -20.12 25.82
N PRO A 352 12.02 -20.69 25.16
CA PRO A 352 12.24 -21.60 24.02
C PRO A 352 13.10 -20.94 22.93
N LYS A 353 14.06 -21.69 22.38
CA LYS A 353 14.90 -21.21 21.28
C LYS A 353 14.24 -21.48 19.94
N ILE A 354 14.11 -20.45 19.11
CA ILE A 354 13.45 -20.52 17.79
C ILE A 354 14.43 -21.06 16.74
N HIS A 355 15.67 -20.59 16.77
CA HIS A 355 16.76 -21.06 15.93
C HIS A 355 17.87 -21.66 16.79
N THR A 356 18.19 -22.92 16.50
CA THR A 356 19.26 -23.66 17.17
C THR A 356 20.33 -24.17 16.20
N GLU A 357 20.11 -23.94 14.90
CA GLU A 357 20.97 -24.37 13.83
C GLU A 357 22.22 -23.48 13.74
N ASN A 358 23.38 -24.09 13.75
CA ASN A 358 24.65 -23.39 13.60
C ASN A 358 24.90 -22.90 12.15
N ASP A 359 24.06 -23.30 11.21
CA ASP A 359 24.23 -22.98 9.79
C ASP A 359 23.41 -21.75 9.33
N THR A 360 22.67 -21.08 10.23
CA THR A 360 21.90 -19.87 9.90
C THR A 360 22.76 -18.61 10.05
N PRO A 361 23.14 -17.93 8.95
CA PRO A 361 24.03 -16.77 9.04
C PRO A 361 23.35 -15.52 9.59
N GLY A 362 24.04 -14.78 10.47
CA GLY A 362 23.72 -13.40 10.79
C GLY A 362 22.72 -13.17 11.92
N ILE A 363 22.38 -14.18 12.71
CA ILE A 363 21.64 -14.00 13.98
C ILE A 363 22.64 -13.45 15.02
N GLU A 364 22.26 -12.38 15.72
CA GLU A 364 23.14 -11.71 16.69
C GLU A 364 23.37 -12.57 17.94
N ASP A 365 22.29 -13.09 18.56
CA ASP A 365 22.35 -14.00 19.70
C ASP A 365 21.17 -14.99 19.68
N ALA A 366 21.39 -16.15 19.06
CA ALA A 366 20.35 -17.18 18.94
C ALA A 366 19.94 -17.78 20.31
N GLU A 367 20.86 -17.81 21.29
CA GLU A 367 20.58 -18.32 22.64
C GLU A 367 19.58 -17.44 23.41
N ARG A 368 19.44 -16.19 22.99
CA ARG A 368 18.50 -15.25 23.56
C ARG A 368 17.38 -14.86 22.59
N ASN A 369 17.20 -15.56 21.49
CA ASN A 369 16.26 -15.20 20.42
C ASN A 369 16.46 -13.76 19.90
N LEU A 370 17.64 -13.16 20.05
CA LEU A 370 17.95 -11.81 19.61
C LEU A 370 18.42 -11.85 18.15
N VAL A 371 17.60 -11.26 17.29
CA VAL A 371 17.89 -11.15 15.85
C VAL A 371 18.89 -10.02 15.61
N HIS A 372 18.59 -8.83 16.16
CA HIS A 372 19.40 -7.62 16.06
C HIS A 372 19.24 -6.72 17.29
N HIS A 373 20.31 -6.06 17.68
CA HIS A 373 20.30 -4.98 18.64
C HIS A 373 20.67 -3.66 17.94
N LEU A 374 19.69 -2.83 17.64
CA LEU A 374 19.84 -1.62 16.85
C LEU A 374 20.02 -0.40 17.75
N LYS A 375 21.03 0.42 17.48
CA LYS A 375 21.37 1.61 18.28
C LYS A 375 21.65 2.81 17.38
N GLY A 376 21.25 4.00 17.86
CA GLY A 376 21.62 5.26 17.24
C GLY A 376 21.50 6.39 18.25
N ARG A 377 22.44 7.31 18.25
CA ARG A 377 22.45 8.43 19.20
C ARG A 377 23.12 9.67 18.62
N THR A 378 22.69 10.84 19.09
CA THR A 378 23.29 12.13 18.72
C THR A 378 24.27 12.64 19.76
N LYS A 379 24.26 12.09 20.97
CA LYS A 379 25.13 12.48 22.11
C LYS A 379 25.69 11.23 22.80
N SER A 380 26.79 11.40 23.56
CA SER A 380 27.31 10.34 24.40
C SER A 380 26.31 9.92 25.50
N PRO A 381 26.39 8.69 26.04
CA PRO A 381 25.53 8.30 27.17
C PRO A 381 25.58 9.25 28.35
N ALA A 382 26.77 9.73 28.72
CA ALA A 382 26.94 10.70 29.81
C ALA A 382 26.28 12.06 29.51
N ASP A 383 26.33 12.51 28.26
CA ASP A 383 25.64 13.74 27.83
C ASP A 383 24.11 13.57 27.80
N MET A 384 23.61 12.39 27.46
CA MET A 384 22.19 12.05 27.56
C MET A 384 21.71 12.09 29.01
N GLU A 385 22.42 11.43 29.92
CA GLU A 385 22.10 11.44 31.34
C GLU A 385 22.09 12.88 31.90
N ARG A 386 23.07 13.68 31.54
CA ARG A 386 23.14 15.09 31.94
C ARG A 386 21.95 15.89 31.38
N ALA A 387 21.61 15.70 30.10
CA ALA A 387 20.47 16.39 29.47
C ALA A 387 19.16 16.09 30.19
N PHE A 388 18.92 14.84 30.60
CA PHE A 388 17.75 14.48 31.41
C PHE A 388 17.82 15.06 32.83
N ALA A 389 18.99 15.06 33.47
CA ALA A 389 19.16 15.61 34.82
C ALA A 389 18.99 17.14 34.90
N GLU A 390 19.29 17.84 33.80
CA GLU A 390 19.12 19.29 33.66
C GLU A 390 17.72 19.70 33.17
N SER A 391 16.84 18.75 32.80
CA SER A 391 15.46 19.03 32.43
C SER A 391 14.59 19.42 33.63
N ASP A 392 13.68 20.38 33.45
CA ASP A 392 12.73 20.77 34.51
C ASP A 392 11.69 19.65 34.77
N HIS A 393 11.29 18.92 33.71
CA HIS A 393 10.40 17.77 33.80
C HIS A 393 10.90 16.62 32.92
N VAL A 394 10.73 15.40 33.39
CA VAL A 394 11.04 14.18 32.63
C VAL A 394 9.82 13.25 32.63
N TYR A 395 9.38 12.87 31.46
CA TYR A 395 8.23 11.97 31.26
C TYR A 395 8.70 10.66 30.67
N GLU A 396 8.16 9.55 31.17
CA GLU A 396 8.44 8.23 30.62
C GLU A 396 7.12 7.44 30.49
N GLN A 397 6.84 6.92 29.30
CA GLN A 397 5.63 6.17 29.01
C GLN A 397 5.90 5.00 28.06
N THR A 398 5.15 3.91 28.23
CA THR A 398 5.22 2.74 27.36
C THR A 398 3.93 2.58 26.59
N PHE A 399 4.06 2.26 25.31
CA PHE A 399 2.98 2.04 24.33
C PHE A 399 3.12 0.65 23.71
N ARG A 400 1.97 0.05 23.34
CA ARG A 400 1.93 -1.25 22.68
C ARG A 400 1.17 -1.17 21.38
N VAL A 401 1.76 -1.77 20.34
CA VAL A 401 1.14 -1.92 19.04
C VAL A 401 1.12 -3.39 18.63
N HIS A 402 0.06 -3.79 17.97
CA HIS A 402 -0.31 -5.17 17.73
C HIS A 402 -0.10 -5.59 16.28
N GLN A 403 -0.32 -6.88 16.01
CA GLN A 403 -0.22 -7.50 14.69
C GLN A 403 -1.51 -7.28 13.89
N VAL A 404 -1.38 -6.80 12.64
CA VAL A 404 -2.49 -6.63 11.69
C VAL A 404 -2.10 -7.08 10.30
N GLN A 405 -3.10 -7.52 9.53
CA GLN A 405 -2.96 -7.96 8.15
C GLN A 405 -3.09 -6.77 7.18
N PRO A 406 -2.20 -6.59 6.18
CA PRO A 406 -2.41 -5.65 5.08
C PRO A 406 -3.71 -5.88 4.33
N ALA A 407 -4.14 -7.13 4.24
CA ALA A 407 -5.41 -7.55 3.68
C ALA A 407 -5.67 -7.04 2.25
N PRO A 408 -4.76 -7.27 1.28
CA PRO A 408 -5.07 -6.99 -0.12
C PRO A 408 -6.24 -7.86 -0.55
N ILE A 409 -7.15 -7.29 -1.35
CA ILE A 409 -8.33 -8.05 -1.81
C ILE A 409 -7.91 -9.15 -2.79
N GLU A 410 -6.91 -8.91 -3.66
CA GLU A 410 -6.24 -9.96 -4.42
C GLU A 410 -5.25 -10.70 -3.51
N PRO A 411 -5.41 -12.02 -3.26
CA PRO A 411 -4.40 -12.82 -2.57
C PRO A 411 -3.08 -12.89 -3.36
N HIS A 412 -2.03 -13.44 -2.76
CA HIS A 412 -0.80 -13.75 -3.50
C HIS A 412 -1.07 -14.80 -4.57
N ILE A 413 -0.63 -14.52 -5.78
CA ILE A 413 -0.73 -15.44 -6.92
C ILE A 413 0.51 -15.35 -7.80
N SER A 414 1.00 -16.51 -8.24
CA SER A 414 2.14 -16.64 -9.15
C SER A 414 1.92 -17.76 -10.16
N ILE A 415 2.33 -17.52 -11.40
CA ILE A 415 2.36 -18.52 -12.48
C ILE A 415 3.77 -18.55 -13.05
N SER A 416 4.35 -19.76 -13.20
CA SER A 416 5.67 -19.92 -13.79
C SER A 416 5.66 -20.96 -14.91
N TRP A 417 6.56 -20.78 -15.88
CA TRP A 417 6.76 -21.70 -17.01
C TRP A 417 8.16 -21.57 -17.59
N LEU A 418 8.55 -22.50 -18.46
CA LEU A 418 9.75 -22.37 -19.28
C LEU A 418 9.37 -21.84 -20.66
N ASP A 419 10.06 -20.80 -21.15
CA ASP A 419 9.89 -20.27 -22.49
C ASP A 419 10.58 -21.14 -23.54
N GLU A 420 10.57 -20.70 -24.81
CA GLU A 420 11.13 -21.44 -25.95
C GLU A 420 12.66 -21.59 -25.85
N ASP A 421 13.32 -20.73 -25.09
CA ASP A 421 14.76 -20.76 -24.83
C ASP A 421 15.09 -21.48 -23.50
N GLU A 422 14.15 -22.26 -22.94
CA GLU A 422 14.29 -22.97 -21.66
C GLU A 422 14.53 -22.04 -20.44
N ARG A 423 14.22 -20.76 -20.55
CA ARG A 423 14.33 -19.78 -19.48
C ARG A 423 13.11 -19.83 -18.56
N LEU A 424 13.32 -19.66 -17.27
CA LEU A 424 12.25 -19.59 -16.29
C LEU A 424 11.54 -18.23 -16.35
N VAL A 425 10.26 -18.25 -16.71
CA VAL A 425 9.40 -17.05 -16.69
C VAL A 425 8.46 -17.12 -15.50
N ILE A 426 8.37 -16.04 -14.73
CA ILE A 426 7.47 -15.90 -13.57
C ILE A 426 6.58 -14.71 -13.79
N ARG A 427 5.26 -14.95 -13.82
CA ARG A 427 4.23 -13.91 -13.80
C ARG A 427 3.60 -13.89 -12.41
N THR A 428 3.79 -12.81 -11.65
CA THR A 428 3.45 -12.79 -10.23
C THR A 428 2.90 -11.44 -9.77
N SER A 429 2.06 -11.48 -8.72
CA SER A 429 1.51 -10.29 -8.06
C SER A 429 2.52 -9.69 -7.06
N THR A 430 3.71 -9.30 -7.53
CA THR A 430 4.80 -8.76 -6.71
C THR A 430 4.96 -7.24 -6.86
N GLN A 431 5.40 -6.58 -5.79
CA GLN A 431 5.82 -5.17 -5.81
C GLN A 431 7.26 -4.98 -6.33
N VAL A 432 8.08 -6.06 -6.35
CA VAL A 432 9.54 -6.00 -6.50
C VAL A 432 10.08 -7.04 -7.51
N PRO A 433 9.69 -6.96 -8.80
CA PRO A 433 10.01 -8.01 -9.78
C PRO A 433 11.52 -8.24 -9.95
N PHE A 434 12.34 -7.21 -9.88
CA PHE A 434 13.80 -7.34 -10.00
C PHE A 434 14.42 -8.00 -8.76
N HIS A 435 13.86 -7.77 -7.56
CA HIS A 435 14.28 -8.48 -6.33
C HIS A 435 13.90 -9.95 -6.39
N VAL A 436 12.66 -10.28 -6.81
CA VAL A 436 12.21 -11.66 -7.01
C VAL A 436 13.17 -12.39 -7.95
N ARG A 437 13.49 -11.82 -9.14
CA ARG A 437 14.42 -12.40 -10.09
C ARG A 437 15.78 -12.70 -9.46
N ARG A 438 16.32 -11.75 -8.73
CA ARG A 438 17.63 -11.85 -8.08
C ARG A 438 17.68 -12.91 -6.99
N MET A 439 16.62 -12.98 -6.15
CA MET A 439 16.53 -13.94 -5.05
C MET A 439 16.30 -15.37 -5.55
N LEU A 440 15.51 -15.57 -6.60
CA LEU A 440 15.23 -16.88 -7.16
C LEU A 440 16.46 -17.56 -7.76
N ALA A 441 17.35 -16.80 -8.40
CA ALA A 441 18.50 -17.35 -9.14
C ALA A 441 19.30 -18.38 -8.34
N PRO A 442 19.80 -18.11 -7.13
CA PRO A 442 20.53 -19.12 -6.35
C PRO A 442 19.63 -20.27 -5.86
N LEU A 443 18.36 -20.05 -5.58
CA LEU A 443 17.45 -21.06 -5.03
C LEU A 443 17.18 -22.19 -6.05
N VAL A 444 17.04 -21.82 -7.34
CA VAL A 444 16.76 -22.77 -8.41
C VAL A 444 18.01 -23.14 -9.21
N GLY A 445 19.19 -22.64 -8.83
CA GLY A 445 20.45 -22.94 -9.49
C GLY A 445 20.60 -22.35 -10.89
N LEU A 446 19.90 -21.24 -11.19
CA LEU A 446 19.95 -20.52 -12.47
C LEU A 446 20.77 -19.22 -12.34
N THR A 447 21.09 -18.63 -13.49
CA THR A 447 21.66 -17.28 -13.52
C THR A 447 20.54 -16.25 -13.72
N VAL A 448 20.77 -14.99 -13.35
CA VAL A 448 19.78 -13.91 -13.50
C VAL A 448 19.28 -13.76 -14.95
N LYS A 449 20.15 -14.00 -15.96
CA LYS A 449 19.76 -13.92 -17.38
C LYS A 449 18.77 -15.02 -17.81
N ASP A 450 18.72 -16.12 -17.05
CA ASP A 450 17.86 -17.27 -17.36
C ASP A 450 16.50 -17.17 -16.66
N ILE A 451 16.22 -16.03 -15.98
CA ILE A 451 14.97 -15.77 -15.28
C ILE A 451 14.36 -14.44 -15.76
N ARG A 452 13.08 -14.48 -16.15
CA ARG A 452 12.27 -13.29 -16.45
C ARG A 452 11.10 -13.20 -15.48
N VAL A 453 10.90 -12.04 -14.84
CA VAL A 453 9.77 -11.77 -13.97
C VAL A 453 8.89 -10.71 -14.59
N ILE A 454 7.59 -11.00 -14.69
CA ILE A 454 6.58 -10.12 -15.27
C ILE A 454 5.56 -9.79 -14.19
N LYS A 455 5.38 -8.51 -13.89
CA LYS A 455 4.36 -8.03 -12.99
C LYS A 455 3.21 -7.42 -13.78
N PRO A 456 2.03 -8.06 -13.85
CA PRO A 456 0.82 -7.46 -14.42
C PRO A 456 0.18 -6.47 -13.47
N ARG A 457 -1.09 -6.06 -13.65
CA ARG A 457 -1.83 -5.31 -12.63
C ARG A 457 -1.95 -6.14 -11.35
N ILE A 458 -1.90 -5.47 -10.20
CA ILE A 458 -2.01 -6.09 -8.86
C ILE A 458 -3.24 -5.49 -8.17
N GLY A 459 -4.05 -6.34 -7.54
CA GLY A 459 -5.26 -5.99 -6.77
C GLY A 459 -4.96 -5.57 -5.34
N GLY A 460 -4.01 -4.61 -5.17
CA GLY A 460 -3.49 -4.18 -3.88
C GLY A 460 -2.28 -4.99 -3.42
N GLY A 461 -1.42 -4.36 -2.61
CA GLY A 461 -0.24 -5.02 -2.04
C GLY A 461 0.06 -4.48 -0.64
N PHE A 462 0.12 -3.16 -0.49
CA PHE A 462 0.32 -2.45 0.78
C PHE A 462 1.58 -2.86 1.55
N GLY A 463 2.57 -3.45 0.87
CA GLY A 463 3.77 -4.02 1.46
C GLY A 463 3.74 -5.55 1.59
N ALA A 464 2.58 -6.21 1.70
CA ALA A 464 2.52 -7.67 1.80
C ALA A 464 3.19 -8.37 0.62
N LYS A 465 3.15 -7.77 -0.57
CA LYS A 465 3.72 -8.30 -1.82
C LYS A 465 5.12 -7.73 -2.13
N GLN A 466 5.81 -7.19 -1.12
CA GLN A 466 7.18 -6.63 -1.24
C GLN A 466 8.28 -7.69 -1.06
N GLU A 467 7.93 -8.89 -0.63
CA GLU A 467 8.84 -10.01 -0.45
C GLU A 467 8.58 -11.10 -1.50
N MET A 468 9.57 -11.97 -1.71
CA MET A 468 9.37 -13.25 -2.40
C MET A 468 8.69 -14.21 -1.43
N LEU A 469 7.44 -14.59 -1.72
CA LEU A 469 6.63 -15.39 -0.79
C LEU A 469 6.23 -16.76 -1.33
N ILE A 470 5.85 -16.86 -2.61
CA ILE A 470 5.39 -18.10 -3.24
C ILE A 470 6.09 -18.39 -4.57
N GLU A 471 6.90 -17.46 -5.05
CA GLU A 471 7.56 -17.53 -6.35
C GLU A 471 8.62 -18.63 -6.39
N ASP A 472 9.31 -18.89 -5.26
CA ASP A 472 10.27 -20.00 -5.13
C ASP A 472 9.57 -21.37 -5.27
N ILE A 473 8.37 -21.51 -4.70
CA ILE A 473 7.60 -22.77 -4.76
C ILE A 473 7.18 -23.08 -6.20
N VAL A 474 6.57 -22.11 -6.90
CA VAL A 474 6.18 -22.33 -8.31
C VAL A 474 7.39 -22.55 -9.20
N ALA A 475 8.51 -21.86 -8.93
CA ALA A 475 9.75 -22.02 -9.66
C ALA A 475 10.29 -23.46 -9.53
N HIS A 476 10.44 -23.99 -8.30
CA HIS A 476 10.87 -25.36 -8.06
C HIS A 476 9.94 -26.39 -8.73
N LEU A 477 8.62 -26.20 -8.61
CA LEU A 477 7.63 -27.09 -9.23
C LEU A 477 7.74 -27.07 -10.76
N THR A 478 7.91 -25.90 -11.38
CA THR A 478 8.10 -25.76 -12.83
C THR A 478 9.40 -26.41 -13.28
N MET A 479 10.51 -26.24 -12.55
CA MET A 479 11.79 -26.87 -12.89
C MET A 479 11.70 -28.40 -12.86
N VAL A 480 10.95 -28.97 -11.91
CA VAL A 480 10.77 -30.44 -11.77
C VAL A 480 9.79 -30.98 -12.79
N THR A 481 8.67 -30.33 -12.99
CA THR A 481 7.59 -30.84 -13.88
C THR A 481 7.78 -30.50 -15.35
N ARG A 482 8.57 -29.48 -15.65
CA ARG A 482 8.75 -28.91 -17.00
C ARG A 482 7.42 -28.41 -17.60
N ARG A 483 6.42 -28.10 -16.78
CA ARG A 483 5.10 -27.62 -17.16
C ARG A 483 4.82 -26.28 -16.50
N PRO A 484 3.92 -25.45 -17.08
CA PRO A 484 3.43 -24.26 -16.38
C PRO A 484 2.78 -24.64 -15.05
N VAL A 485 3.04 -23.88 -14.00
CA VAL A 485 2.49 -24.11 -12.65
C VAL A 485 1.89 -22.80 -12.13
N ARG A 486 0.64 -22.87 -11.63
CA ARG A 486 -0.07 -21.79 -10.92
C ARG A 486 -0.19 -22.13 -9.44
N LEU A 487 0.13 -21.18 -8.58
CA LEU A 487 -0.15 -21.19 -7.16
C LEU A 487 -0.85 -19.89 -6.77
N GLU A 488 -2.00 -20.01 -6.13
CA GLU A 488 -2.79 -18.92 -5.57
C GLU A 488 -3.13 -19.26 -4.12
N LEU A 489 -2.93 -18.31 -3.21
CA LEU A 489 -3.28 -18.50 -1.81
C LEU A 489 -4.80 -18.37 -1.63
N THR A 490 -5.38 -19.18 -0.75
CA THR A 490 -6.72 -18.94 -0.22
C THR A 490 -6.71 -17.73 0.70
N ARG A 491 -7.88 -17.22 1.06
CA ARG A 491 -7.96 -16.11 2.05
C ARG A 491 -7.39 -16.51 3.41
N GLU A 492 -7.65 -17.72 3.86
CA GLU A 492 -7.08 -18.23 5.11
C GLU A 492 -5.55 -18.33 5.02
N GLU A 493 -5.01 -18.88 3.92
CA GLU A 493 -3.56 -18.92 3.70
C GLU A 493 -2.93 -17.52 3.68
N GLU A 494 -3.63 -16.53 3.14
CA GLU A 494 -3.20 -15.13 3.15
C GLU A 494 -3.04 -14.59 4.58
N PHE A 495 -3.97 -14.92 5.49
CA PHE A 495 -3.92 -14.50 6.88
C PHE A 495 -2.83 -15.19 7.70
N VAL A 496 -2.62 -16.50 7.48
CA VAL A 496 -1.71 -17.29 8.33
C VAL A 496 -0.28 -17.39 7.80
N SER A 497 -0.04 -17.07 6.52
CA SER A 497 1.26 -17.31 5.89
C SER A 497 1.82 -16.15 5.06
N SER A 498 1.06 -15.07 4.85
CA SER A 498 1.61 -13.86 4.23
C SER A 498 2.27 -12.95 5.29
N ARG A 499 2.39 -11.67 5.04
CA ARG A 499 3.10 -10.75 5.92
C ARG A 499 2.13 -9.85 6.71
N THR A 500 2.55 -9.47 7.91
CA THR A 500 1.76 -8.65 8.85
C THR A 500 2.59 -7.46 9.34
N ARG A 501 1.96 -6.55 10.12
CA ARG A 501 2.70 -5.49 10.82
C ARG A 501 3.44 -6.06 12.03
N HIS A 502 4.66 -5.58 12.28
CA HIS A 502 5.46 -5.95 13.46
C HIS A 502 4.79 -5.43 14.74
N PRO A 503 4.44 -6.31 15.70
CA PRO A 503 4.13 -5.89 17.06
C PRO A 503 5.35 -5.25 17.72
N GLN A 504 5.12 -4.23 18.55
CA GLN A 504 6.19 -3.53 19.26
C GLN A 504 5.73 -3.09 20.63
N THR A 505 6.62 -3.19 21.62
CA THR A 505 6.54 -2.48 22.89
C THR A 505 7.52 -1.31 22.84
N ILE A 506 7.00 -0.08 22.87
CA ILE A 506 7.75 1.16 22.65
C ILE A 506 7.72 2.01 23.92
N THR A 507 8.87 2.35 24.47
CA THR A 507 8.99 3.26 25.61
C THR A 507 9.67 4.55 25.18
N TYR A 508 8.98 5.68 25.37
CA TYR A 508 9.55 7.02 25.23
C TYR A 508 9.90 7.58 26.59
N LYS A 509 11.09 8.23 26.66
CA LYS A 509 11.50 9.09 27.75
C LYS A 509 11.85 10.46 27.17
N THR A 510 11.19 11.52 27.64
CA THR A 510 11.36 12.89 27.11
C THR A 510 11.59 13.88 28.25
N GLY A 511 12.68 14.66 28.15
CA GLY A 511 12.96 15.79 28.99
C GLY A 511 12.45 17.09 28.38
N VAL A 512 11.89 17.98 29.20
CA VAL A 512 11.43 19.31 28.77
C VAL A 512 11.85 20.36 29.76
N ASP A 513 12.09 21.59 29.30
CA ASP A 513 12.32 22.74 30.13
C ASP A 513 10.98 23.32 30.66
N LYS A 514 11.07 24.28 31.57
CA LYS A 514 9.91 24.99 32.18
C LYS A 514 9.00 25.70 31.16
N HIS A 515 9.44 25.89 29.94
CA HIS A 515 8.68 26.51 28.85
C HIS A 515 8.10 25.47 27.88
N GLY A 516 8.34 24.17 28.11
CA GLY A 516 7.88 23.09 27.26
C GLY A 516 8.79 22.81 26.06
N LYS A 517 10.05 23.36 26.02
CA LYS A 517 11.03 23.00 25.00
C LYS A 517 11.66 21.66 25.32
N LEU A 518 11.80 20.80 24.30
CA LEU A 518 12.46 19.50 24.44
C LEU A 518 13.94 19.68 24.72
N THR A 519 14.48 18.94 25.68
CA THR A 519 15.89 18.91 26.08
C THR A 519 16.58 17.60 25.70
N ALA A 520 15.86 16.48 25.84
CA ALA A 520 16.34 15.15 25.47
C ALA A 520 15.17 14.24 25.10
N GLN A 521 15.42 13.25 24.24
CA GLN A 521 14.45 12.24 23.86
C GLN A 521 15.13 10.89 23.69
N GLU A 522 14.60 9.86 24.35
CA GLU A 522 15.03 8.47 24.23
C GLU A 522 13.86 7.62 23.80
N MET A 523 14.11 6.69 22.86
CA MET A 523 13.16 5.70 22.39
C MET A 523 13.75 4.31 22.56
N ARG A 524 13.11 3.47 23.38
CA ARG A 524 13.48 2.06 23.57
C ARG A 524 12.37 1.17 23.04
N ILE A 525 12.77 0.13 22.28
CA ILE A 525 11.82 -0.78 21.61
C ILE A 525 12.19 -2.23 21.87
N ARG A 526 11.21 -3.07 22.13
CA ARG A 526 11.26 -4.50 21.90
C ARG A 526 10.29 -4.84 20.77
N ALA A 527 10.84 -5.36 19.66
CA ALA A 527 10.11 -5.60 18.43
C ALA A 527 10.04 -7.09 18.11
N ASN A 528 8.85 -7.57 17.78
CA ASN A 528 8.60 -8.96 17.41
C ASN A 528 8.70 -9.13 15.90
N THR A 529 9.61 -9.99 15.42
CA THR A 529 9.74 -10.33 13.99
C THR A 529 9.17 -11.72 13.63
N GLY A 530 8.51 -12.39 14.60
CA GLY A 530 8.08 -13.78 14.40
C GLY A 530 9.30 -14.71 14.28
N PRO A 531 9.19 -15.83 13.55
CA PRO A 531 10.26 -16.82 13.49
C PRO A 531 11.36 -16.51 12.47
N TYR A 532 11.19 -15.46 11.64
CA TYR A 532 12.15 -15.11 10.59
C TYR A 532 12.47 -13.61 10.61
N GLY A 533 13.73 -13.27 10.30
CA GLY A 533 14.21 -11.89 10.34
C GLY A 533 13.53 -10.95 9.36
N THR A 534 13.22 -11.41 8.16
CA THR A 534 12.54 -10.69 7.08
C THR A 534 12.87 -9.18 7.04
N HIS A 535 11.89 -8.31 7.31
CA HIS A 535 12.03 -6.86 7.43
C HIS A 535 12.27 -6.36 8.88
N GLY A 536 12.54 -7.27 9.84
CA GLY A 536 12.72 -6.92 11.25
C GLY A 536 13.76 -5.83 11.48
N TYR A 537 14.93 -5.94 10.82
CA TYR A 537 15.99 -4.94 10.87
C TYR A 537 15.51 -3.57 10.33
N THR A 538 15.02 -3.55 9.10
CA THR A 538 14.76 -2.31 8.36
C THR A 538 13.52 -1.57 8.82
N VAL A 539 12.46 -2.28 9.25
CA VAL A 539 11.26 -1.67 9.85
C VAL A 539 11.63 -0.93 11.13
N GLN A 540 12.48 -1.53 11.99
CA GLN A 540 12.85 -0.90 13.25
C GLN A 540 13.77 0.31 13.05
N MET A 541 14.62 0.30 12.04
CA MET A 541 15.40 1.48 11.66
C MET A 541 14.47 2.64 11.27
N VAL A 542 13.42 2.37 10.48
CA VAL A 542 12.44 3.41 10.11
C VAL A 542 11.62 3.85 11.32
N THR A 543 11.26 2.92 12.24
CA THR A 543 10.59 3.26 13.50
C THR A 543 11.41 4.29 14.30
N GLY A 544 12.71 4.03 14.48
CA GLY A 544 13.62 4.96 15.16
C GLY A 544 13.80 6.29 14.41
N LEU A 545 13.96 6.19 13.08
CA LEU A 545 14.13 7.36 12.23
C LEU A 545 12.93 8.32 12.33
N ARG A 546 11.69 7.81 12.18
CA ARG A 546 10.49 8.67 12.25
C ARG A 546 10.19 9.12 13.67
N GLY A 547 10.34 8.23 14.65
CA GLY A 547 10.10 8.53 16.06
C GLY A 547 11.03 9.56 16.68
N LEU A 548 12.21 9.80 16.11
CA LEU A 548 13.20 10.74 16.64
C LEU A 548 13.53 11.91 15.71
N SER A 549 13.03 11.93 14.46
CA SER A 549 13.26 13.03 13.52
C SER A 549 12.13 14.06 13.49
N SER A 550 10.93 13.71 13.96
CA SER A 550 9.74 14.57 13.88
C SER A 550 9.83 15.80 14.77
N TYR A 551 10.59 15.71 15.87
CA TYR A 551 10.77 16.80 16.85
C TYR A 551 12.25 17.14 17.09
N ASN A 552 12.46 18.41 17.45
CA ASN A 552 13.80 19.00 17.59
C ASN A 552 14.30 18.91 19.03
N ALA A 553 14.69 17.70 19.49
CA ALA A 553 15.36 17.51 20.77
C ALA A 553 16.88 17.58 20.57
N PRO A 554 17.62 18.33 21.39
CA PRO A 554 19.09 18.47 21.26
C PRO A 554 19.89 17.18 21.51
N ALA A 555 19.31 16.26 22.29
CA ALA A 555 19.93 14.97 22.62
C ALA A 555 18.94 13.85 22.33
N LYS A 556 19.33 12.88 21.49
CA LYS A 556 18.49 11.77 21.05
C LYS A 556 19.20 10.43 21.22
N ASN A 557 18.46 9.41 21.68
CA ASN A 557 18.94 8.03 21.80
C ASN A 557 17.88 7.05 21.31
N PHE A 558 18.31 6.10 20.48
CA PHE A 558 17.53 4.98 19.99
C PHE A 558 18.15 3.66 20.44
N ASP A 559 17.36 2.78 21.01
CA ASP A 559 17.76 1.42 21.43
C ASP A 559 16.64 0.45 21.12
N CYS A 560 16.88 -0.55 20.25
CA CYS A 560 15.86 -1.48 19.81
C CYS A 560 16.39 -2.90 19.76
N GLU A 561 15.74 -3.80 20.49
CA GLU A 561 15.95 -5.25 20.43
C GLU A 561 14.89 -5.88 19.52
N VAL A 562 15.33 -6.52 18.44
CA VAL A 562 14.47 -7.29 17.52
C VAL A 562 14.58 -8.75 17.90
N VAL A 563 13.43 -9.39 18.22
CA VAL A 563 13.44 -10.74 18.78
C VAL A 563 12.59 -11.71 17.97
N TYR A 564 13.02 -12.97 17.97
CA TYR A 564 12.24 -14.09 17.42
C TYR A 564 11.13 -14.53 18.36
N THR A 565 10.01 -14.95 17.75
CA THR A 565 8.90 -15.67 18.41
C THR A 565 8.24 -16.62 17.40
N ASN A 566 7.17 -17.32 17.81
CA ASN A 566 6.42 -18.24 16.95
C ASN A 566 5.09 -17.65 16.40
N ILE A 567 4.95 -16.31 16.33
CA ILE A 567 3.77 -15.70 15.71
C ILE A 567 3.84 -15.78 14.17
N PRO A 568 2.73 -15.64 13.42
CA PRO A 568 2.76 -15.46 11.98
C PRO A 568 3.71 -14.34 11.58
N VAL A 569 4.46 -14.52 10.48
CA VAL A 569 5.63 -13.71 10.13
C VAL A 569 5.28 -12.23 9.87
N PRO A 570 5.81 -11.28 10.66
CA PRO A 570 5.76 -9.87 10.29
C PRO A 570 6.67 -9.55 9.10
N GLY A 571 6.32 -8.48 8.37
CA GLY A 571 7.07 -8.00 7.22
C GLY A 571 6.72 -6.55 6.89
N ALA A 572 6.80 -6.20 5.61
CA ALA A 572 6.45 -4.86 5.18
C ALA A 572 4.92 -4.62 5.22
N TYR A 573 4.52 -3.50 5.78
CA TYR A 573 3.17 -2.98 5.69
C TYR A 573 3.19 -1.45 5.63
N ARG A 574 2.33 -0.85 4.80
CA ARG A 574 2.19 0.58 4.52
C ARG A 574 2.49 1.45 5.75
N GLY A 575 3.42 2.39 5.61
CA GLY A 575 3.97 3.20 6.70
C GLY A 575 5.26 2.64 7.34
N TYR A 576 5.55 1.33 7.20
CA TYR A 576 6.83 0.66 7.45
C TYR A 576 7.56 1.10 8.75
N GLY A 577 6.89 0.96 9.91
CA GLY A 577 7.43 1.37 11.22
C GLY A 577 6.98 2.76 11.68
N ALA A 578 6.70 3.70 10.78
CA ALA A 578 6.24 5.03 11.15
C ALA A 578 4.91 5.03 11.92
N PRO A 579 3.84 4.26 11.54
CA PRO A 579 2.60 4.27 12.30
C PRO A 579 2.76 3.80 13.76
N GLN A 580 3.68 2.87 14.02
CA GLN A 580 4.00 2.42 15.36
C GLN A 580 4.69 3.53 16.16
N ALA A 581 5.73 4.15 15.55
CA ALA A 581 6.47 5.25 16.15
C ALA A 581 5.57 6.47 16.43
N GLU A 582 4.80 6.89 15.41
CA GLU A 582 3.95 8.09 15.51
C GLU A 582 2.79 7.89 16.49
N PHE A 583 2.23 6.66 16.60
CA PHE A 583 1.26 6.38 17.65
C PHE A 583 1.85 6.66 19.04
N ALA A 584 3.03 6.12 19.33
CA ALA A 584 3.68 6.30 20.63
C ALA A 584 4.14 7.75 20.85
N LEU A 585 4.82 8.34 19.85
CA LEU A 585 5.38 9.69 19.92
C LEU A 585 4.29 10.75 20.12
N GLU A 586 3.30 10.79 19.21
CA GLU A 586 2.26 11.81 19.21
C GLU A 586 1.35 11.72 20.44
N SER A 587 1.11 10.46 20.92
CA SER A 587 0.40 10.21 22.16
C SER A 587 1.17 10.72 23.37
N HIS A 588 2.46 10.49 23.42
CA HIS A 588 3.37 10.97 24.46
C HIS A 588 3.43 12.49 24.48
N MET A 589 3.56 13.13 23.32
CA MET A 589 3.58 14.59 23.20
C MET A 589 2.25 15.23 23.60
N GLU A 590 1.11 14.59 23.31
CA GLU A 590 -0.22 15.05 23.76
C GLU A 590 -0.33 15.00 25.30
N ASP A 591 0.21 13.95 25.94
CA ASP A 591 0.16 13.79 27.38
C ASP A 591 1.07 14.80 28.08
N ILE A 592 2.26 15.07 27.56
CA ILE A 592 3.17 16.13 28.08
C ILE A 592 2.50 17.51 27.97
N ALA A 593 1.93 17.84 26.80
CA ALA A 593 1.24 19.12 26.62
C ALA A 593 0.12 19.33 27.65
N HIS A 594 -0.70 18.28 27.85
CA HIS A 594 -1.79 18.30 28.82
C HIS A 594 -1.32 18.51 30.25
N ASP A 595 -0.25 17.81 30.67
CA ASP A 595 0.31 17.88 32.01
C ASP A 595 0.92 19.26 32.29
N LEU A 596 1.55 19.87 31.28
CA LEU A 596 2.08 21.24 31.34
C LEU A 596 0.99 22.32 31.22
N GLY A 597 -0.28 21.95 30.98
CA GLY A 597 -1.38 22.88 30.76
C GLY A 597 -1.26 23.69 29.46
N LEU A 598 -0.54 23.16 28.44
CA LEU A 598 -0.35 23.81 27.17
C LEU A 598 -1.37 23.29 26.10
N ASP A 599 -1.70 24.15 25.14
CA ASP A 599 -2.42 23.67 23.94
C ASP A 599 -1.53 22.68 23.19
N ALA A 600 -2.08 21.51 22.86
CA ALA A 600 -1.31 20.43 22.28
C ALA A 600 -0.73 20.79 20.90
N ILE A 601 -1.47 21.54 20.07
CA ILE A 601 -0.97 22.00 18.77
C ILE A 601 0.18 22.99 18.96
N GLU A 602 0.04 23.94 19.89
CA GLU A 602 1.08 24.95 20.13
C GLU A 602 2.34 24.33 20.75
N PHE A 603 2.18 23.36 21.67
CA PHE A 603 3.32 22.60 22.23
C PHE A 603 4.07 21.83 21.13
N LYS A 604 3.34 21.10 20.26
CA LYS A 604 3.92 20.38 19.14
C LYS A 604 4.57 21.35 18.14
N ARG A 605 3.88 22.46 17.78
CA ARG A 605 4.39 23.52 16.89
C ARG A 605 5.70 24.14 17.40
N MET A 606 5.82 24.34 18.70
CA MET A 606 7.03 24.88 19.32
C MET A 606 8.24 23.96 19.09
N ASN A 607 8.00 22.64 19.05
CA ASN A 607 9.04 21.61 19.06
C ASN A 607 9.26 20.86 17.74
N TRP A 608 8.27 20.84 16.81
CA TRP A 608 8.47 20.11 15.54
C TRP A 608 9.56 20.72 14.66
N VAL A 609 10.12 19.89 13.78
CA VAL A 609 11.17 20.33 12.86
C VAL A 609 10.65 21.34 11.84
N LYS A 610 11.50 22.28 11.46
CA LYS A 610 11.20 23.39 10.55
C LYS A 610 12.19 23.39 9.38
N VAL A 611 11.86 24.14 8.34
CA VAL A 611 12.77 24.36 7.22
C VAL A 611 14.11 24.88 7.75
N GLY A 612 15.21 24.24 7.35
CA GLY A 612 16.59 24.48 7.76
C GLY A 612 17.06 23.60 8.92
N ASP A 613 16.16 22.99 9.70
CA ASP A 613 16.56 22.10 10.79
C ASP A 613 17.23 20.84 10.27
N ALA A 614 18.23 20.36 10.99
CA ALA A 614 18.97 19.15 10.68
C ALA A 614 18.18 17.90 11.12
N MET A 615 18.19 16.88 10.29
CA MET A 615 17.68 15.54 10.61
C MET A 615 18.84 14.71 11.18
N ASP A 616 19.32 15.09 12.35
CA ASP A 616 20.57 14.65 12.96
C ASP A 616 20.64 13.18 13.32
N ILE A 617 19.50 12.51 13.62
CA ILE A 617 19.44 11.06 13.88
C ILE A 617 19.45 10.23 12.58
N ALA A 618 19.04 10.80 11.44
CA ALA A 618 18.86 10.08 10.19
C ALA A 618 20.12 9.35 9.69
N PRO A 619 21.31 9.96 9.64
CA PRO A 619 22.51 9.26 9.20
C PRO A 619 23.03 8.22 10.20
N ARG A 620 22.52 8.21 11.43
CA ARG A 620 22.90 7.26 12.49
C ARG A 620 22.06 5.98 12.47
N LEU A 621 21.01 5.97 11.65
CA LEU A 621 20.09 4.85 11.47
C LEU A 621 20.00 4.54 9.98
N GLY A 622 20.33 3.33 9.53
CA GLY A 622 20.26 2.96 8.14
C GLY A 622 20.53 1.48 7.89
N GLU A 623 19.99 0.94 6.80
CA GLU A 623 20.12 -0.48 6.45
C GLU A 623 21.57 -0.94 6.24
N ARG A 624 22.48 -0.02 5.90
CA ARG A 624 23.91 -0.31 5.73
C ARG A 624 24.76 0.01 6.97
N GLY A 625 24.11 0.23 8.11
CA GLY A 625 24.73 0.71 9.33
C GLY A 625 24.72 2.23 9.43
N GLY A 626 24.72 2.75 10.64
CA GLY A 626 24.76 4.20 10.91
C GLY A 626 26.17 4.76 10.84
N VAL A 627 26.28 6.05 10.55
CA VAL A 627 27.52 6.83 10.65
C VAL A 627 27.50 7.55 12.00
N GLU A 628 28.44 7.23 12.90
CA GLU A 628 28.48 7.86 14.23
C GLU A 628 29.00 9.30 14.18
N ASP A 629 30.10 9.53 13.46
CA ASP A 629 30.74 10.84 13.33
C ASP A 629 30.41 11.48 11.98
N ILE A 630 29.47 12.41 11.97
CA ILE A 630 29.11 13.21 10.80
C ILE A 630 29.15 14.70 11.16
N ALA A 631 29.77 15.53 10.32
CA ALA A 631 29.84 16.98 10.51
C ALA A 631 28.43 17.61 10.35
N ASP A 632 28.16 18.70 11.09
CA ASP A 632 26.84 19.37 11.03
C ASP A 632 26.48 19.85 9.60
N GLU A 633 27.48 20.23 8.83
CA GLU A 633 27.34 20.68 7.45
C GLU A 633 26.90 19.55 6.47
N ASP A 634 27.19 18.29 6.81
CA ASP A 634 26.84 17.11 6.03
C ASP A 634 25.49 16.49 6.45
N LEU A 635 24.87 17.00 7.53
CA LEU A 635 23.58 16.52 7.98
C LEU A 635 22.47 16.83 6.98
N PRO A 636 21.58 15.86 6.65
CA PRO A 636 20.40 16.17 5.85
C PRO A 636 19.50 17.17 6.58
N ARG A 637 18.90 18.10 5.81
CA ARG A 637 18.05 19.17 6.36
C ARG A 637 16.68 19.16 5.74
N VAL A 638 15.69 19.67 6.48
CA VAL A 638 14.35 19.93 5.96
C VAL A 638 14.41 21.10 4.99
N MET A 639 14.12 20.86 3.71
CA MET A 639 14.19 21.89 2.66
C MET A 639 12.87 22.59 2.43
N THR A 640 11.74 21.85 2.52
CA THR A 640 10.39 22.38 2.28
C THR A 640 9.42 21.87 3.34
N SER A 641 8.44 22.69 3.74
CA SER A 641 7.38 22.31 4.67
C SER A 641 6.13 23.17 4.50
N GLY A 642 5.00 22.51 4.26
CA GLY A 642 3.67 23.12 4.22
C GLY A 642 2.85 22.90 5.50
N ILE A 643 3.46 22.46 6.59
CA ILE A 643 2.76 22.02 7.82
C ILE A 643 1.85 23.09 8.42
N GLU A 644 2.25 24.36 8.40
CA GLU A 644 1.44 25.44 8.97
C GLU A 644 0.11 25.61 8.21
N GLU A 645 0.16 25.50 6.88
CA GLU A 645 -1.04 25.51 6.06
C GLU A 645 -1.88 24.24 6.28
N CYS A 646 -1.23 23.07 6.42
CA CYS A 646 -1.91 21.81 6.73
C CYS A 646 -2.70 21.92 8.05
N VAL A 647 -2.09 22.47 9.09
CA VAL A 647 -2.74 22.69 10.40
C VAL A 647 -3.91 23.69 10.26
N ALA A 648 -3.72 24.78 9.53
CA ALA A 648 -4.75 25.80 9.35
C ALA A 648 -5.99 25.24 8.63
N GLN A 649 -5.78 24.51 7.51
CA GLN A 649 -6.87 23.87 6.76
C GLN A 649 -7.58 22.80 7.59
N GLY A 650 -6.81 21.95 8.27
CA GLY A 650 -7.35 20.88 9.11
C GLY A 650 -8.16 21.41 10.30
N LYS A 651 -7.64 22.42 11.02
CA LYS A 651 -8.37 23.09 12.14
C LYS A 651 -9.71 23.64 11.66
N ARG A 652 -9.74 24.30 10.48
CA ARG A 652 -10.97 24.83 9.89
C ARG A 652 -11.95 23.69 9.57
N ALA A 653 -11.49 22.66 8.83
CA ALA A 653 -12.32 21.58 8.34
C ALA A 653 -12.94 20.73 9.46
N ILE A 654 -12.17 20.47 10.54
CA ILE A 654 -12.66 19.71 11.68
C ILE A 654 -13.48 20.56 12.65
N GLY A 655 -13.45 21.90 12.54
CA GLY A 655 -14.09 22.79 13.50
C GLY A 655 -13.44 22.76 14.88
N TRP A 656 -12.12 22.90 14.92
CA TRP A 656 -11.27 22.73 16.11
C TRP A 656 -11.69 23.59 17.31
N HIS A 657 -12.26 24.78 17.09
CA HIS A 657 -12.78 25.67 18.13
C HIS A 657 -13.81 25.00 19.05
N ARG A 658 -14.55 23.98 18.56
CA ARG A 658 -15.53 23.23 19.36
C ARG A 658 -14.89 22.45 20.51
N ARG A 659 -13.57 22.24 20.47
CA ARG A 659 -12.83 21.52 21.51
C ARG A 659 -12.96 22.18 22.89
N SER A 660 -13.11 23.52 22.95
CA SER A 660 -13.26 24.27 24.17
C SER A 660 -14.72 24.48 24.63
N ASP A 661 -15.70 23.93 23.90
CA ASP A 661 -17.13 24.04 24.22
C ASP A 661 -17.64 22.82 25.00
N PRO A 662 -17.88 22.95 26.35
CA PRO A 662 -18.36 21.84 27.16
C PRO A 662 -19.74 21.31 26.72
N SER A 663 -20.59 22.15 26.09
CA SER A 663 -21.91 21.75 25.60
C SER A 663 -21.82 20.89 24.35
N TRP A 664 -20.80 21.11 23.55
CA TRP A 664 -20.50 20.24 22.40
C TRP A 664 -19.90 18.90 22.85
N VAL A 665 -18.97 18.90 23.83
CA VAL A 665 -18.34 17.67 24.38
C VAL A 665 -19.40 16.78 25.05
N ARG A 666 -20.37 17.36 25.74
CA ARG A 666 -21.46 16.67 26.44
C ARG A 666 -22.81 17.09 25.87
N PRO A 667 -23.25 16.46 24.75
CA PRO A 667 -24.46 16.88 24.07
C PRO A 667 -25.70 16.67 24.94
N GLU A 668 -26.57 17.68 24.94
CA GLU A 668 -27.82 17.63 25.68
C GLU A 668 -28.71 16.47 25.21
N GLY A 669 -29.39 15.80 26.14
CA GLY A 669 -30.26 14.66 25.84
C GLY A 669 -29.52 13.34 25.56
N ARG A 670 -28.17 13.31 25.55
CA ARG A 670 -27.36 12.08 25.35
C ARG A 670 -26.33 11.90 26.48
N PRO A 671 -26.75 11.56 27.72
CA PRO A 671 -25.89 11.60 28.92
C PRO A 671 -24.69 10.65 28.86
N ASN A 672 -24.78 9.57 28.08
CA ASN A 672 -23.71 8.57 27.96
C ASN A 672 -22.70 8.92 26.86
N ILE A 673 -23.00 9.87 25.98
CA ILE A 673 -22.13 10.22 24.86
C ILE A 673 -21.16 11.33 25.27
N ARG A 674 -19.92 11.15 24.86
CA ARG A 674 -18.87 12.20 24.92
C ARG A 674 -18.29 12.39 23.51
N ARG A 675 -18.18 13.64 23.07
CA ARG A 675 -17.53 14.00 21.81
C ARG A 675 -16.10 14.41 22.04
N GLY A 676 -15.23 14.04 21.13
CA GLY A 676 -13.83 14.41 21.17
C GLY A 676 -13.28 14.84 19.83
N LEU A 677 -12.34 15.78 19.88
CA LEU A 677 -11.48 16.17 18.77
C LEU A 677 -10.03 15.86 19.12
N GLY A 678 -9.31 15.22 18.21
CA GLY A 678 -7.90 14.94 18.33
C GLY A 678 -7.10 15.39 17.13
N PHE A 679 -5.81 15.60 17.34
CA PHE A 679 -4.85 16.05 16.34
C PHE A 679 -3.57 15.23 16.45
N ALA A 680 -2.96 14.92 15.31
CA ALA A 680 -1.60 14.41 15.20
C ALA A 680 -0.82 15.19 14.13
N PHE A 681 0.42 15.52 14.46
CA PHE A 681 1.43 15.95 13.51
C PHE A 681 2.07 14.70 12.89
N CYS A 682 2.35 14.72 11.59
CA CYS A 682 2.97 13.57 10.92
C CYS A 682 4.11 14.03 10.02
N MET A 683 5.18 13.25 10.03
CA MET A 683 6.33 13.40 9.14
C MET A 683 6.77 12.02 8.64
N HIS A 684 6.73 11.81 7.34
CA HIS A 684 7.18 10.56 6.73
C HIS A 684 8.49 10.75 5.93
N GLY A 685 8.87 9.77 5.13
CA GLY A 685 9.99 9.84 4.21
C GLY A 685 9.57 9.73 2.75
N THR A 686 10.47 10.15 1.89
CA THR A 686 10.38 10.00 0.44
C THR A 686 11.62 9.28 -0.05
N ALA A 687 11.51 8.00 -0.40
CA ALA A 687 12.61 7.14 -0.85
C ALA A 687 13.66 6.81 0.24
N ILE A 688 14.60 5.94 -0.09
CA ILE A 688 15.75 5.55 0.73
C ILE A 688 17.02 6.10 0.05
N PRO A 689 17.68 7.12 0.64
CA PRO A 689 18.87 7.75 0.06
C PRO A 689 19.96 6.73 -0.24
N PHE A 690 20.64 6.91 -1.38
CA PHE A 690 21.77 6.09 -1.87
C PHE A 690 21.42 4.62 -2.17
N MET A 691 20.16 4.21 -2.04
CA MET A 691 19.72 2.83 -2.27
C MET A 691 18.66 2.74 -3.36
N ASP A 692 17.64 3.59 -3.30
CA ASP A 692 16.57 3.56 -4.29
C ASP A 692 17.06 4.07 -5.63
N MET A 693 16.86 3.24 -6.65
CA MET A 693 17.26 3.52 -8.02
C MET A 693 16.09 3.24 -8.97
N GLY A 694 15.84 4.17 -9.87
CA GLY A 694 14.89 4.03 -10.97
C GLY A 694 15.58 4.17 -12.32
N GLY A 695 15.09 3.43 -13.31
CA GLY A 695 15.53 3.49 -14.70
C GLY A 695 14.36 3.68 -15.66
N CYS A 696 14.61 4.41 -16.75
CA CYS A 696 13.64 4.63 -17.82
C CYS A 696 14.31 4.69 -19.19
N SER A 697 13.63 4.13 -20.20
CA SER A 697 13.92 4.33 -21.60
C SER A 697 12.67 4.83 -22.31
N ILE A 698 12.80 5.85 -23.16
CA ILE A 698 11.70 6.40 -23.96
C ILE A 698 12.06 6.33 -25.43
N LYS A 699 11.17 5.77 -26.23
CA LYS A 699 11.29 5.67 -27.69
C LYS A 699 10.20 6.50 -28.36
N MET A 700 10.57 7.32 -29.33
CA MET A 700 9.63 8.00 -30.24
C MET A 700 9.21 7.07 -31.39
N ASN A 701 7.91 7.02 -31.67
CA ASN A 701 7.33 6.27 -32.77
C ASN A 701 7.11 7.15 -34.02
N ASP A 702 6.82 6.52 -35.15
CA ASP A 702 6.69 7.16 -36.48
C ASP A 702 5.59 8.22 -36.51
N ASP A 703 4.53 8.06 -35.71
CA ASP A 703 3.40 8.99 -35.60
C ASP A 703 3.62 10.11 -34.55
N GLY A 704 4.84 10.23 -34.05
CA GLY A 704 5.18 11.20 -33.00
C GLY A 704 4.66 10.86 -31.60
N SER A 705 4.16 9.66 -31.39
CA SER A 705 3.83 9.12 -30.04
C SER A 705 5.06 8.51 -29.36
N PHE A 706 4.92 8.14 -28.07
CA PHE A 706 6.05 7.68 -27.27
C PHE A 706 5.76 6.38 -26.53
N ASN A 707 6.72 5.46 -26.56
CA ASN A 707 6.76 4.29 -25.69
C ASN A 707 7.70 4.56 -24.51
N VAL A 708 7.19 4.49 -23.30
CA VAL A 708 7.94 4.67 -22.04
C VAL A 708 8.08 3.31 -21.39
N LEU A 709 9.33 2.88 -21.17
CA LEU A 709 9.69 1.63 -20.54
C LEU A 709 10.31 1.94 -19.17
N SER A 710 9.62 1.58 -18.09
CA SER A 710 10.05 1.79 -16.70
C SER A 710 9.93 0.52 -15.88
N GLY A 711 10.93 0.23 -15.05
CA GLY A 711 10.90 -0.89 -14.13
C GLY A 711 9.93 -0.72 -12.95
N ALA A 712 9.35 0.46 -12.78
CA ALA A 712 8.44 0.80 -11.69
C ALA A 712 7.20 -0.09 -11.66
N ALA A 713 6.74 -0.45 -10.46
CA ALA A 713 5.58 -1.30 -10.23
C ALA A 713 4.35 -0.49 -9.80
N ASP A 714 3.26 -0.54 -10.56
CA ASP A 714 1.97 0.04 -10.18
C ASP A 714 1.12 -1.01 -9.43
N LEU A 715 0.69 -0.69 -8.19
CA LEU A 715 -0.13 -1.55 -7.31
C LEU A 715 -1.60 -1.15 -7.27
N GLY A 716 -2.01 -0.23 -8.16
CA GLY A 716 -3.26 0.52 -8.08
C GLY A 716 -3.04 1.98 -7.68
N THR A 717 -1.81 2.34 -7.31
CA THR A 717 -1.43 3.71 -6.89
C THR A 717 -1.54 4.76 -7.99
N GLY A 718 -1.63 4.32 -9.27
CA GLY A 718 -1.63 5.20 -10.44
C GLY A 718 -0.22 5.58 -10.91
N ALA A 719 0.79 4.81 -10.53
CA ALA A 719 2.19 5.07 -10.92
C ALA A 719 2.36 5.16 -12.43
N ASP A 720 1.80 4.23 -13.21
CA ASP A 720 1.87 4.28 -14.68
C ASP A 720 1.30 5.60 -15.25
N THR A 721 0.21 6.11 -14.67
CA THR A 721 -0.41 7.38 -15.07
C THR A 721 0.47 8.58 -14.73
N VAL A 722 1.00 8.62 -13.51
CA VAL A 722 1.86 9.69 -13.02
C VAL A 722 3.17 9.76 -13.85
N LEU A 723 3.77 8.62 -14.14
CA LEU A 723 4.98 8.54 -14.98
C LEU A 723 4.69 8.98 -16.42
N ALA A 724 3.54 8.62 -16.99
CA ALA A 724 3.10 9.10 -18.30
C ALA A 724 2.88 10.62 -18.30
N GLN A 725 2.28 11.20 -17.26
CA GLN A 725 2.11 12.66 -17.15
C GLN A 725 3.46 13.40 -17.09
N ILE A 726 4.44 12.86 -16.34
CA ILE A 726 5.80 13.43 -16.29
C ILE A 726 6.46 13.43 -17.67
N ALA A 727 6.34 12.32 -18.40
CA ALA A 727 6.87 12.23 -19.78
C ALA A 727 6.15 13.19 -20.73
N ALA A 728 4.82 13.24 -20.69
CA ALA A 728 3.98 14.09 -21.52
C ALA A 728 4.28 15.57 -21.31
N GLU A 729 4.42 16.02 -20.06
CA GLU A 729 4.78 17.41 -19.72
C GLU A 729 6.12 17.81 -20.35
N VAL A 730 7.15 16.98 -20.22
CA VAL A 730 8.49 17.27 -20.79
C VAL A 730 8.47 17.30 -22.31
N LEU A 731 7.73 16.35 -22.92
CA LEU A 731 7.71 16.17 -24.38
C LEU A 731 6.69 17.07 -25.09
N GLY A 732 5.85 17.80 -24.37
CA GLY A 732 4.86 18.73 -24.92
C GLY A 732 3.72 18.02 -25.67
N VAL A 733 3.25 16.87 -25.15
CA VAL A 733 2.18 16.05 -25.73
C VAL A 733 1.08 15.78 -24.72
N ALA A 734 -0.07 15.27 -25.18
CA ALA A 734 -1.11 14.76 -24.29
C ALA A 734 -0.70 13.40 -23.69
N ILE A 735 -1.30 13.04 -22.57
CA ILE A 735 -1.03 11.74 -21.94
C ILE A 735 -1.39 10.56 -22.85
N ASP A 736 -2.39 10.72 -23.71
CA ASP A 736 -2.84 9.71 -24.70
C ASP A 736 -1.78 9.39 -25.77
N ASP A 737 -0.81 10.29 -26.00
CA ASP A 737 0.32 10.05 -26.89
C ASP A 737 1.45 9.23 -26.25
N VAL A 738 1.28 8.83 -24.98
CA VAL A 738 2.29 8.10 -24.18
C VAL A 738 1.79 6.70 -23.86
N LYS A 739 2.51 5.67 -24.33
CA LYS A 739 2.25 4.27 -24.01
C LYS A 739 3.22 3.77 -22.95
N MET A 740 2.70 3.38 -21.77
CA MET A 740 3.50 2.83 -20.68
C MET A 740 3.72 1.32 -20.82
N TYR A 741 4.96 0.89 -20.62
CA TYR A 741 5.37 -0.49 -20.40
C TYR A 741 6.11 -0.54 -19.07
N SER A 742 5.62 -1.32 -18.11
CA SER A 742 6.16 -1.31 -16.76
C SER A 742 6.44 -2.70 -16.19
N ALA A 743 7.46 -2.79 -15.35
CA ALA A 743 7.71 -3.92 -14.46
C ALA A 743 7.85 -5.30 -15.14
N ASP A 744 8.59 -5.38 -16.23
CA ASP A 744 9.04 -6.61 -16.90
C ASP A 744 10.57 -6.60 -16.92
N THR A 745 11.20 -7.56 -16.24
CA THR A 745 12.65 -7.53 -16.02
C THR A 745 13.51 -7.70 -17.27
N ASP A 746 12.95 -8.16 -18.36
CA ASP A 746 13.65 -8.22 -19.66
C ASP A 746 13.39 -6.98 -20.51
N LEU A 747 12.18 -6.45 -20.46
CA LEU A 747 11.76 -5.35 -21.32
C LEU A 747 12.15 -3.98 -20.75
N THR A 748 12.12 -3.82 -19.42
CA THR A 748 12.29 -2.52 -18.77
C THR A 748 13.65 -2.41 -18.07
N PRO A 749 14.22 -1.19 -17.94
CA PRO A 749 15.39 -0.97 -17.09
C PRO A 749 15.14 -1.36 -15.63
N PHE A 750 16.21 -1.54 -14.88
CA PHE A 750 16.16 -1.84 -13.45
C PHE A 750 15.41 -0.75 -12.68
N ASP A 751 14.59 -1.20 -11.75
CA ASP A 751 13.92 -0.36 -10.74
C ASP A 751 13.84 -1.18 -9.45
N VAL A 752 13.93 -0.50 -8.33
CA VAL A 752 13.88 -1.17 -7.01
C VAL A 752 12.50 -1.75 -6.69
N GLY A 753 11.44 -1.23 -7.33
CA GLY A 753 10.05 -1.64 -7.10
C GLY A 753 9.24 -0.58 -6.33
N ALA A 754 8.01 -0.94 -5.93
CA ALA A 754 7.07 -0.02 -5.27
C ALA A 754 7.10 -0.19 -3.75
N TYR A 755 7.89 0.64 -3.07
CA TYR A 755 7.98 0.76 -1.61
C TYR A 755 8.53 2.13 -1.20
N ALA A 756 8.61 2.42 0.10
CA ALA A 756 9.13 3.68 0.66
C ALA A 756 8.52 4.94 0.02
N SER A 757 7.34 4.83 -0.58
CA SER A 757 6.64 5.89 -1.34
C SER A 757 7.53 6.55 -2.41
N SER A 758 8.50 5.80 -2.94
CA SER A 758 9.59 6.31 -3.78
C SER A 758 9.24 6.47 -5.25
N THR A 759 8.23 5.76 -5.77
CA THR A 759 8.01 5.61 -7.22
C THR A 759 7.89 6.94 -7.96
N THR A 760 7.02 7.87 -7.50
CA THR A 760 6.88 9.19 -8.16
C THR A 760 8.18 9.98 -8.10
N TYR A 761 8.88 9.92 -6.98
CA TYR A 761 10.10 10.70 -6.75
C TYR A 761 11.31 10.11 -7.50
N ILE A 762 11.59 8.82 -7.38
CA ILE A 762 12.76 8.15 -7.95
C ILE A 762 12.52 7.80 -9.43
N SER A 763 11.50 6.96 -9.71
CA SER A 763 11.21 6.53 -11.07
C SER A 763 10.69 7.69 -11.93
N GLY A 764 9.93 8.62 -11.34
CA GLY A 764 9.51 9.86 -12.00
C GLY A 764 10.67 10.76 -12.39
N MET A 765 11.72 10.87 -11.57
CA MET A 765 12.92 11.60 -11.93
C MET A 765 13.72 10.89 -13.05
N ALA A 766 13.76 9.54 -13.04
CA ALA A 766 14.36 8.77 -14.14
C ALA A 766 13.60 9.01 -15.46
N VAL A 767 12.26 9.00 -15.43
CA VAL A 767 11.41 9.34 -16.60
C VAL A 767 11.67 10.75 -17.07
N LYS A 768 11.71 11.73 -16.15
CA LYS A 768 12.00 13.13 -16.49
C LYS A 768 13.34 13.28 -17.19
N LYS A 769 14.41 12.63 -16.68
CA LYS A 769 15.74 12.65 -17.29
C LYS A 769 15.74 12.03 -18.70
N ALA A 770 15.08 10.87 -18.88
CA ALA A 770 14.94 10.22 -20.18
C ALA A 770 14.19 11.11 -21.19
N ALA A 771 13.11 11.74 -20.74
CA ALA A 771 12.31 12.65 -21.54
C ALA A 771 13.08 13.95 -21.89
N ASP A 772 13.88 14.50 -20.97
CA ASP A 772 14.73 15.67 -21.20
C ASP A 772 15.82 15.39 -22.25
N GLU A 773 16.46 14.20 -22.20
CA GLU A 773 17.41 13.76 -23.22
C GLU A 773 16.74 13.67 -24.60
N LEU A 774 15.58 13.01 -24.64
CA LEU A 774 14.83 12.84 -25.89
C LEU A 774 14.32 14.18 -26.42
N ARG A 775 13.79 15.05 -25.54
CA ARG A 775 13.38 16.43 -25.89
C ARG A 775 14.50 17.20 -26.57
N TRP A 776 15.73 17.07 -26.10
CA TRP A 776 16.88 17.73 -26.71
C TRP A 776 17.14 17.22 -28.14
N LYS A 777 17.08 15.92 -28.38
CA LYS A 777 17.24 15.31 -29.71
C LYS A 777 16.16 15.80 -30.68
N ILE A 778 14.91 15.83 -30.23
CA ILE A 778 13.75 16.35 -31.00
C ILE A 778 13.95 17.84 -31.34
N LYS A 779 14.32 18.69 -30.38
CA LYS A 779 14.55 20.11 -30.58
C LYS A 779 15.68 20.37 -31.60
N ARG A 780 16.78 19.61 -31.53
CA ARG A 780 17.88 19.69 -32.45
C ARG A 780 17.44 19.38 -33.91
N ARG A 781 16.62 18.33 -34.09
CA ARG A 781 16.07 17.98 -35.42
C ARG A 781 15.09 19.03 -35.92
N ALA A 782 14.18 19.46 -35.09
CA ALA A 782 13.21 20.50 -35.40
C ALA A 782 13.89 21.82 -35.79
N ALA A 783 14.93 22.23 -35.06
CA ALA A 783 15.71 23.42 -35.40
C ALA A 783 16.33 23.34 -36.81
N LYS A 784 16.87 22.17 -37.17
CA LYS A 784 17.38 21.92 -38.53
C LYS A 784 16.26 22.06 -39.59
N MET A 785 15.10 21.41 -39.35
CA MET A 785 13.96 21.44 -40.28
C MET A 785 13.37 22.86 -40.43
N LEU A 786 13.36 23.65 -39.37
CA LEU A 786 12.82 25.03 -39.35
C LEU A 786 13.87 26.08 -39.66
N GLY A 787 15.15 25.72 -39.88
CA GLY A 787 16.22 26.69 -40.16
C GLY A 787 16.59 27.57 -38.95
N VAL A 788 16.34 27.09 -37.71
CA VAL A 788 16.64 27.82 -36.50
C VAL A 788 18.05 27.48 -36.01
N ALA A 789 18.87 28.50 -35.73
CA ALA A 789 20.26 28.29 -35.33
C ALA A 789 20.41 27.69 -33.91
N GLU A 790 19.52 28.09 -32.99
CA GLU A 790 19.59 27.74 -31.58
C GLU A 790 18.50 26.72 -31.19
N PRO A 791 18.82 25.44 -31.11
CA PRO A 791 17.83 24.39 -30.77
C PRO A 791 17.12 24.62 -29.40
N CYS A 792 17.78 25.26 -28.44
CA CYS A 792 17.21 25.59 -27.14
C CYS A 792 15.99 26.53 -27.24
N SER A 793 15.91 27.36 -28.27
CA SER A 793 14.79 28.27 -28.49
C SER A 793 13.52 27.59 -29.00
N ILE A 794 13.60 26.34 -29.47
CA ILE A 794 12.45 25.53 -29.88
C ILE A 794 11.63 25.15 -28.63
N VAL A 795 10.31 25.32 -28.70
CA VAL A 795 9.35 24.92 -27.66
C VAL A 795 8.51 23.75 -28.16
N LEU A 796 8.47 22.67 -27.40
CA LEU A 796 7.56 21.53 -27.66
C LEU A 796 6.23 21.80 -26.97
N ARG A 797 5.14 21.78 -27.72
CA ARG A 797 3.77 21.97 -27.24
C ARG A 797 2.76 21.46 -28.27
N ASP A 798 1.66 20.91 -27.81
CA ASP A 798 0.55 20.45 -28.66
C ASP A 798 1.03 19.49 -29.78
N LYS A 799 1.92 18.53 -29.42
CA LYS A 799 2.52 17.55 -30.35
C LYS A 799 3.26 18.23 -31.55
N ARG A 800 3.79 19.42 -31.32
CA ARG A 800 4.55 20.21 -32.32
C ARG A 800 5.78 20.85 -31.70
N ALA A 801 6.79 21.08 -32.55
CA ALA A 801 7.96 21.89 -32.21
C ALA A 801 7.78 23.30 -32.84
N TRP A 802 7.80 24.34 -32.02
CA TRP A 802 7.56 25.72 -32.36
C TRP A 802 8.85 26.51 -32.31
N SER A 803 9.12 27.29 -33.35
CA SER A 803 10.21 28.23 -33.36
C SER A 803 9.80 29.61 -32.79
N PRO A 804 10.77 30.52 -32.46
CA PRO A 804 10.44 31.85 -31.92
C PRO A 804 9.64 32.74 -32.87
N ASP A 805 9.70 32.51 -34.16
CA ASP A 805 8.94 33.26 -35.16
C ASP A 805 7.50 32.76 -35.36
N GLY A 806 7.11 31.70 -34.63
CA GLY A 806 5.78 31.12 -34.71
C GLY A 806 5.63 30.02 -35.77
N SER A 807 6.67 29.73 -36.57
CA SER A 807 6.65 28.54 -37.43
C SER A 807 6.74 27.25 -36.62
N SER A 808 6.21 26.17 -37.13
CA SER A 808 6.21 24.90 -36.40
C SER A 808 6.25 23.70 -37.32
N VAL A 809 6.74 22.57 -36.78
CA VAL A 809 6.73 21.26 -37.43
C VAL A 809 6.12 20.25 -36.47
N SER A 810 5.34 19.29 -36.97
CA SER A 810 4.72 18.26 -36.15
C SER A 810 5.77 17.25 -35.63
N LEU A 811 5.49 16.62 -34.49
CA LEU A 811 6.37 15.54 -34.01
C LEU A 811 6.35 14.33 -34.95
N GLU A 812 5.24 14.07 -35.66
CA GLU A 812 5.15 13.07 -36.73
C GLU A 812 6.13 13.37 -37.87
N ASP A 813 6.12 14.59 -38.40
CA ASP A 813 7.06 14.98 -39.47
C ASP A 813 8.51 14.88 -38.99
N ILE A 814 8.80 15.24 -37.73
CA ILE A 814 10.14 15.10 -37.15
C ILE A 814 10.54 13.62 -37.05
N ALA A 815 9.63 12.74 -36.63
CA ALA A 815 9.89 11.31 -36.54
C ALA A 815 10.17 10.73 -37.93
N LEU A 816 9.32 11.01 -38.90
CA LEU A 816 9.49 10.55 -40.29
C LEU A 816 10.78 11.08 -40.91
N ASP A 817 11.11 12.37 -40.72
CA ASP A 817 12.35 12.95 -41.17
C ASP A 817 13.57 12.27 -40.53
N SER A 818 13.49 11.95 -39.26
CA SER A 818 14.59 11.27 -38.55
C SER A 818 14.82 9.84 -39.00
N LEU A 819 13.82 9.15 -39.51
CA LEU A 819 13.88 7.73 -39.88
C LEU A 819 14.13 7.50 -41.38
N HIS A 820 13.71 8.43 -42.26
CA HIS A 820 13.61 8.20 -43.69
C HIS A 820 14.43 9.15 -44.58
N THR A 821 15.28 10.03 -43.99
CA THR A 821 16.19 10.89 -44.72
C THR A 821 17.62 10.33 -44.74
N GLN A 822 18.58 11.04 -45.35
CA GLN A 822 19.96 10.57 -45.46
C GLN A 822 20.75 10.60 -44.14
N ASP A 823 20.35 11.44 -43.19
CA ASP A 823 20.95 11.53 -41.86
C ASP A 823 20.04 10.88 -40.79
N GLN A 824 19.76 9.60 -40.98
CA GLN A 824 18.89 8.80 -40.11
C GLN A 824 19.39 8.76 -38.66
N GLU A 825 18.48 8.93 -37.72
CA GLU A 825 18.74 8.82 -36.28
C GLU A 825 17.47 8.29 -35.58
N GLN A 826 17.59 7.20 -34.82
CA GLN A 826 16.51 6.76 -33.96
C GLN A 826 16.44 7.63 -32.70
N PHE A 827 15.27 8.13 -32.39
CA PHE A 827 15.06 8.95 -31.21
C PHE A 827 14.69 8.11 -29.99
N MET A 828 15.69 7.96 -29.11
CA MET A 828 15.56 7.32 -27.82
C MET A 828 16.18 8.22 -26.75
N GLY A 829 15.57 8.23 -25.56
CA GLY A 829 16.11 8.85 -24.36
C GLY A 829 16.26 7.81 -23.25
N ILE A 830 17.31 7.91 -22.45
CA ILE A 830 17.60 7.01 -21.33
C ILE A 830 17.84 7.86 -20.08
N GLY A 831 17.21 7.46 -18.98
CA GLY A 831 17.37 8.12 -17.70
C GLY A 831 17.58 7.13 -16.56
N SER A 832 18.46 7.47 -15.64
CA SER A 832 18.67 6.75 -14.38
C SER A 832 18.76 7.75 -13.25
N HIS A 833 18.17 7.39 -12.10
CA HIS A 833 18.18 8.24 -10.92
C HIS A 833 18.35 7.45 -9.62
N VAL A 834 19.26 7.93 -8.79
CA VAL A 834 19.42 7.59 -7.38
C VAL A 834 19.37 8.90 -6.61
N SER A 835 18.55 8.98 -5.57
CA SER A 835 18.52 10.18 -4.73
C SER A 835 19.55 10.09 -3.61
N THR A 836 20.15 11.22 -3.29
CA THR A 836 20.98 11.41 -2.09
C THR A 836 20.16 12.01 -0.93
N GLN A 837 18.89 12.35 -1.17
CA GLN A 837 18.00 13.03 -0.24
C GLN A 837 16.74 12.22 0.02
N CYS A 838 16.09 12.47 1.17
CA CYS A 838 14.80 11.93 1.56
C CYS A 838 13.92 13.08 2.08
N PRO A 839 13.39 13.94 1.17
CA PRO A 839 12.60 15.08 1.59
C PRO A 839 11.30 14.60 2.28
N PRO A 840 11.03 15.05 3.52
CA PRO A 840 9.85 14.59 4.23
C PRO A 840 8.57 15.24 3.69
N PRO A 841 7.51 14.47 3.41
CA PRO A 841 6.15 15.00 3.40
C PRO A 841 5.72 15.28 4.84
N PHE A 842 4.88 16.30 5.02
CA PHE A 842 4.29 16.67 6.29
C PHE A 842 2.78 16.59 6.24
N ALA A 843 2.13 16.23 7.36
CA ALA A 843 0.68 16.24 7.44
C ALA A 843 0.15 16.63 8.81
N ALA A 844 -1.06 17.17 8.79
CA ALA A 844 -1.90 17.39 9.94
C ALA A 844 -3.13 16.48 9.83
N GLN A 845 -3.27 15.53 10.75
CA GLN A 845 -4.42 14.62 10.80
C GLN A 845 -5.31 14.94 12.00
N PHE A 846 -6.61 14.95 11.76
CA PHE A 846 -7.62 15.26 12.77
C PHE A 846 -8.70 14.19 12.79
N ALA A 847 -9.22 13.92 13.99
CA ALA A 847 -10.32 12.99 14.19
C ALA A 847 -11.42 13.62 15.05
N GLU A 848 -12.67 13.38 14.68
CA GLU A 848 -13.88 13.66 15.48
C GLU A 848 -14.55 12.33 15.81
N ILE A 849 -14.87 12.15 17.10
CA ILE A 849 -15.48 10.91 17.61
C ILE A 849 -16.63 11.18 18.55
N GLU A 850 -17.49 10.17 18.70
CA GLU A 850 -18.41 10.00 19.83
C GLU A 850 -18.00 8.74 20.61
N VAL A 851 -17.90 8.83 21.91
CA VAL A 851 -17.64 7.72 22.84
C VAL A 851 -18.87 7.49 23.68
N ASP A 852 -19.42 6.29 23.67
CA ASP A 852 -20.41 5.84 24.65
C ASP A 852 -19.67 5.32 25.89
N VAL A 853 -19.71 6.09 26.98
CA VAL A 853 -18.97 5.77 28.21
C VAL A 853 -19.53 4.58 28.98
N GLN A 854 -20.74 4.08 28.64
CA GLN A 854 -21.32 2.88 29.26
C GLN A 854 -20.87 1.59 28.59
N THR A 855 -20.59 1.64 27.28
CA THR A 855 -20.23 0.46 26.49
C THR A 855 -18.77 0.45 26.03
N GLY A 856 -18.11 1.59 26.08
CA GLY A 856 -16.78 1.78 25.48
C GLY A 856 -16.80 1.91 23.96
N GLN A 857 -17.98 1.89 23.31
CA GLN A 857 -18.12 2.00 21.88
C GLN A 857 -17.65 3.37 21.38
N ILE A 858 -16.79 3.37 20.36
CA ILE A 858 -16.35 4.57 19.66
C ILE A 858 -17.04 4.62 18.28
N THR A 859 -17.62 5.78 17.94
CA THR A 859 -18.06 6.09 16.59
C THR A 859 -17.19 7.21 16.06
N VAL A 860 -16.41 6.94 15.01
CA VAL A 860 -15.64 7.98 14.32
C VAL A 860 -16.58 8.67 13.34
N THR A 861 -16.82 9.97 13.55
CA THR A 861 -17.78 10.74 12.74
C THR A 861 -17.08 11.45 11.58
N LYS A 862 -15.83 11.90 11.79
CA LYS A 862 -15.09 12.63 10.76
C LYS A 862 -13.59 12.42 10.91
N LEU A 863 -12.90 12.27 9.76
CA LEU A 863 -11.46 12.32 9.62
C LEU A 863 -11.07 13.42 8.63
N VAL A 864 -10.06 14.19 8.97
CA VAL A 864 -9.50 15.22 8.10
C VAL A 864 -7.99 15.04 8.01
N MET A 865 -7.46 15.10 6.80
CA MET A 865 -6.03 15.14 6.55
C MET A 865 -5.69 16.27 5.59
N ALA A 866 -4.80 17.16 6.01
CA ALA A 866 -4.11 18.07 5.12
C ALA A 866 -2.65 17.62 5.00
N VAL A 867 -2.16 17.43 3.78
CA VAL A 867 -0.83 16.86 3.51
C VAL A 867 -0.05 17.70 2.51
N ASP A 868 1.19 18.03 2.88
CA ASP A 868 2.21 18.55 1.99
C ASP A 868 2.95 17.38 1.33
N CYS A 869 2.53 17.05 0.12
CA CYS A 869 3.19 16.06 -0.75
C CYS A 869 4.00 16.72 -1.87
N GLY A 870 4.42 17.98 -1.70
CA GLY A 870 4.99 18.76 -2.79
C GLY A 870 3.92 19.05 -3.85
N VAL A 871 4.28 18.95 -5.12
CA VAL A 871 3.33 19.04 -6.22
C VAL A 871 2.68 17.68 -6.47
N ALA A 872 1.38 17.59 -6.29
CA ALA A 872 0.61 16.40 -6.67
C ALA A 872 0.57 16.30 -8.20
N ILE A 873 1.34 15.38 -8.79
CA ILE A 873 1.41 15.19 -10.25
C ILE A 873 0.01 14.89 -10.81
N ASN A 874 -0.75 14.03 -10.13
CA ASN A 874 -2.17 13.81 -10.39
C ASN A 874 -2.97 13.94 -9.08
N PRO A 875 -3.68 15.04 -8.87
CA PRO A 875 -4.42 15.26 -7.63
C PRO A 875 -5.52 14.23 -7.35
N VAL A 876 -6.13 13.65 -8.38
CA VAL A 876 -7.19 12.64 -8.23
C VAL A 876 -6.64 11.34 -7.63
N THR A 877 -5.50 10.86 -8.16
CA THR A 877 -4.86 9.65 -7.64
C THR A 877 -4.20 9.93 -6.28
N ALA A 878 -3.59 11.10 -6.08
CA ALA A 878 -2.98 11.49 -4.82
C ALA A 878 -3.99 11.53 -3.66
N SER A 879 -5.15 12.23 -3.85
CA SER A 879 -6.20 12.25 -2.83
C SER A 879 -6.78 10.85 -2.57
N GLY A 880 -6.90 10.01 -3.60
CA GLY A 880 -7.32 8.61 -3.45
C GLY A 880 -6.36 7.79 -2.58
N GLN A 881 -5.04 8.02 -2.69
CA GLN A 881 -4.08 7.38 -1.80
C GLN A 881 -4.25 7.84 -0.34
N VAL A 882 -4.57 9.11 -0.12
CA VAL A 882 -4.82 9.64 1.24
C VAL A 882 -6.09 9.03 1.82
N GLU A 883 -7.20 9.03 1.09
CA GLU A 883 -8.48 8.45 1.49
C GLU A 883 -8.33 6.97 1.92
N GLY A 884 -7.76 6.14 1.03
CA GLY A 884 -7.54 4.72 1.32
C GLY A 884 -6.56 4.47 2.47
N GLY A 885 -5.50 5.29 2.58
CA GLY A 885 -4.51 5.18 3.66
C GLY A 885 -5.10 5.51 5.04
N MET A 886 -5.94 6.54 5.13
CA MET A 886 -6.62 6.92 6.38
C MET A 886 -7.55 5.81 6.87
N ILE A 887 -8.26 5.12 5.97
CA ILE A 887 -9.16 4.02 6.38
C ILE A 887 -8.40 2.78 6.84
N GLN A 888 -7.30 2.45 6.18
CA GLN A 888 -6.42 1.40 6.70
C GLN A 888 -5.85 1.75 8.08
N ALA A 889 -5.54 3.03 8.31
CA ALA A 889 -5.08 3.51 9.61
C ALA A 889 -6.18 3.48 10.66
N LEU A 890 -7.42 3.81 10.26
CA LEU A 890 -8.58 3.73 11.14
C LEU A 890 -8.84 2.29 11.58
N GLY A 891 -8.79 1.33 10.65
CA GLY A 891 -8.90 -0.10 10.97
C GLY A 891 -7.83 -0.55 11.96
N TYR A 892 -6.55 -0.20 11.71
CA TYR A 892 -5.44 -0.47 12.61
C TYR A 892 -5.64 0.11 14.01
N ALA A 893 -6.17 1.34 14.10
CA ALA A 893 -6.39 1.99 15.39
C ALA A 893 -7.58 1.43 16.18
N HIS A 894 -8.62 0.93 15.49
CA HIS A 894 -9.93 0.76 16.09
C HIS A 894 -10.42 -0.71 16.17
N CYS A 895 -10.23 -1.53 15.12
CA CYS A 895 -10.92 -2.81 15.03
C CYS A 895 -10.13 -3.98 14.42
N GLU A 896 -9.06 -3.72 13.69
CA GLU A 896 -8.27 -4.78 13.06
C GLU A 896 -7.28 -5.37 14.07
N GLU A 897 -7.28 -6.68 14.23
CA GLU A 897 -6.34 -7.40 15.10
C GLU A 897 -6.25 -8.87 14.65
N ILE A 898 -5.02 -9.40 14.52
CA ILE A 898 -4.82 -10.85 14.41
C ILE A 898 -4.84 -11.40 15.82
N VAL A 899 -5.77 -12.33 16.07
CA VAL A 899 -5.93 -12.98 17.37
C VAL A 899 -5.40 -14.40 17.30
N LEU A 900 -4.45 -14.73 18.18
CA LEU A 900 -3.88 -16.06 18.32
C LEU A 900 -4.44 -16.76 19.56
N ASP A 901 -4.66 -18.07 19.45
CA ASP A 901 -4.94 -18.91 20.62
C ASP A 901 -3.63 -19.31 21.34
N GLU A 902 -3.75 -20.05 22.42
CA GLU A 902 -2.61 -20.53 23.23
C GLU A 902 -1.66 -21.47 22.45
N ALA A 903 -2.11 -22.06 21.35
CA ALA A 903 -1.31 -22.88 20.45
C ALA A 903 -0.68 -22.09 19.28
N GLY A 904 -0.89 -20.76 19.24
CA GLY A 904 -0.38 -19.89 18.16
C GLY A 904 -1.21 -19.93 16.88
N ARG A 905 -2.42 -20.49 16.91
CA ARG A 905 -3.29 -20.52 15.73
C ARG A 905 -4.05 -19.19 15.62
N CYS A 906 -4.10 -18.62 14.42
CA CYS A 906 -4.96 -17.48 14.13
C CYS A 906 -6.44 -17.94 14.19
N VAL A 907 -7.23 -17.33 15.07
CA VAL A 907 -8.64 -17.70 15.28
C VAL A 907 -9.60 -16.87 14.42
N ASN A 908 -9.09 -15.87 13.72
CA ASN A 908 -9.88 -14.99 12.84
C ASN A 908 -9.24 -14.83 11.44
N PRO A 909 -8.97 -15.94 10.71
CA PRO A 909 -8.22 -15.90 9.45
C PRO A 909 -9.09 -15.60 8.21
N SER A 910 -10.18 -14.85 8.36
CA SER A 910 -11.09 -14.46 7.28
C SER A 910 -11.75 -13.12 7.56
N PHE A 911 -12.25 -12.45 6.52
CA PHE A 911 -13.03 -11.23 6.71
C PHE A 911 -14.34 -11.53 7.44
N GLY A 912 -14.77 -10.64 8.32
CA GLY A 912 -15.88 -10.86 9.25
C GLY A 912 -15.33 -11.03 10.66
N PRO A 913 -14.74 -12.16 11.04
CA PRO A 913 -13.97 -12.30 12.27
C PRO A 913 -12.76 -11.34 12.36
N TYR A 914 -12.01 -11.18 11.27
CA TYR A 914 -11.06 -10.08 11.10
C TYR A 914 -11.82 -8.91 10.47
N LYS A 915 -12.10 -7.91 11.27
CA LYS A 915 -12.96 -6.81 10.87
C LYS A 915 -12.18 -5.72 10.14
N ILE A 916 -12.57 -5.42 8.89
CA ILE A 916 -12.19 -4.19 8.17
C ILE A 916 -13.43 -3.30 8.01
N TYR A 917 -13.23 -1.99 7.82
CA TYR A 917 -14.32 -1.04 7.60
C TYR A 917 -15.04 -1.29 6.28
N ARG A 918 -16.37 -1.27 6.31
CA ARG A 918 -17.27 -1.37 5.16
C ARG A 918 -17.86 0.00 4.81
N ALA A 919 -18.47 0.11 3.64
CA ALA A 919 -18.96 1.38 3.11
C ALA A 919 -19.99 2.08 4.01
N ASP A 920 -20.85 1.31 4.69
CA ASP A 920 -21.87 1.81 5.63
C ASP A 920 -21.32 2.28 6.98
N GLU A 921 -20.08 1.86 7.32
CA GLU A 921 -19.40 2.21 8.57
C GLU A 921 -18.45 3.42 8.42
N MET A 922 -18.28 3.93 7.19
CA MET A 922 -17.28 4.95 6.89
C MET A 922 -17.62 6.30 7.51
N PRO A 923 -16.64 6.95 8.20
CA PRO A 923 -16.79 8.34 8.63
C PRO A 923 -16.81 9.31 7.43
N GLU A 924 -17.13 10.56 7.69
CA GLU A 924 -16.84 11.62 6.74
C GLU A 924 -15.31 11.78 6.60
N ILE A 925 -14.81 11.85 5.36
CA ILE A 925 -13.39 12.02 5.06
C ILE A 925 -13.19 13.29 4.26
N GLU A 926 -12.27 14.17 4.71
CA GLU A 926 -11.85 15.34 3.96
C GLU A 926 -10.34 15.36 3.78
N VAL A 927 -9.89 15.59 2.54
CA VAL A 927 -8.48 15.61 2.15
C VAL A 927 -8.12 16.95 1.52
N PHE A 928 -6.99 17.52 1.94
CA PHE A 928 -6.40 18.72 1.37
C PHE A 928 -4.95 18.42 0.94
N LEU A 929 -4.63 18.72 -0.32
CA LEU A 929 -3.30 18.60 -0.88
C LEU A 929 -2.65 19.99 -0.85
N VAL A 930 -1.72 20.20 0.06
CA VAL A 930 -0.98 21.46 0.22
C VAL A 930 0.28 21.39 -0.65
N GLN A 931 0.44 22.33 -1.57
CA GLN A 931 1.60 22.35 -2.44
C GLN A 931 2.80 23.05 -1.80
N THR A 932 3.98 22.47 -1.98
CA THR A 932 5.29 23.07 -1.84
C THR A 932 6.13 22.73 -3.05
N MET A 933 7.21 23.46 -3.33
CA MET A 933 8.12 23.15 -4.42
C MET A 933 9.37 22.47 -3.87
N GLU A 934 9.48 21.14 -4.09
CA GLU A 934 10.64 20.35 -3.69
C GLU A 934 11.60 20.16 -4.87
N ASP A 935 12.70 20.87 -4.88
CA ASP A 935 13.62 20.92 -6.03
C ASP A 935 14.25 19.55 -6.37
N SER A 936 14.36 18.65 -5.38
CA SER A 936 14.93 17.31 -5.60
C SER A 936 13.97 16.34 -6.26
N GLY A 937 12.67 16.65 -6.30
CA GLY A 937 11.63 15.80 -6.89
C GLY A 937 11.22 16.26 -8.31
N PRO A 938 10.64 15.35 -9.13
CA PRO A 938 10.15 15.71 -10.43
C PRO A 938 9.00 16.71 -10.30
N PHE A 939 9.18 17.90 -10.90
CA PHE A 939 8.21 19.01 -10.84
C PHE A 939 7.79 19.42 -9.42
N GLY A 940 8.64 19.20 -8.43
CA GLY A 940 8.38 19.59 -7.05
C GLY A 940 7.64 18.53 -6.20
N ALA A 941 7.48 17.30 -6.69
CA ALA A 941 6.76 16.24 -5.98
C ALA A 941 7.54 15.64 -4.80
N LYS A 942 6.80 15.28 -3.75
CA LYS A 942 7.23 14.43 -2.63
C LYS A 942 6.33 13.19 -2.53
N ALA A 943 6.58 12.34 -1.54
CA ALA A 943 5.76 11.17 -1.24
C ALA A 943 4.36 11.52 -0.72
N VAL A 944 3.38 10.60 -0.91
CA VAL A 944 2.03 10.73 -0.35
C VAL A 944 1.42 9.39 0.06
N ALA A 945 1.99 8.26 -0.39
CA ALA A 945 1.28 6.98 -0.29
C ALA A 945 1.23 6.39 1.13
N GLU A 946 2.24 6.60 1.98
CA GLU A 946 2.35 5.97 3.31
C GLU A 946 1.97 6.89 4.46
N ILE A 947 2.30 8.18 4.40
CA ILE A 947 2.02 9.16 5.46
C ILE A 947 0.55 9.21 5.93
N PRO A 948 -0.48 8.89 5.11
CA PRO A 948 -1.87 8.87 5.59
C PRO A 948 -2.12 7.86 6.70
N LYS A 949 -1.23 6.87 6.87
CA LYS A 949 -1.37 5.84 7.89
C LYS A 949 -0.78 6.23 9.25
N ASP A 950 0.00 7.29 9.32
CA ASP A 950 0.82 7.58 10.50
C ASP A 950 0.02 8.20 11.65
N GLY A 951 -0.87 9.15 11.39
CA GLY A 951 -1.46 10.01 12.43
C GLY A 951 -2.89 9.69 12.85
N VAL A 952 -3.61 8.74 12.20
CA VAL A 952 -5.00 8.45 12.59
C VAL A 952 -5.08 7.84 13.99
N ALA A 953 -4.20 6.90 14.32
CA ALA A 953 -4.20 6.25 15.64
C ALA A 953 -3.93 7.24 16.78
N PRO A 954 -2.89 8.08 16.73
CA PRO A 954 -2.68 9.07 17.78
C PRO A 954 -3.76 10.18 17.79
N ALA A 955 -4.31 10.59 16.64
CA ALA A 955 -5.42 11.54 16.60
C ALA A 955 -6.69 10.95 17.27
N LEU A 956 -6.99 9.67 17.05
CA LEU A 956 -8.07 8.98 17.75
C LEU A 956 -7.83 8.94 19.26
N ARG A 957 -6.62 8.56 19.70
CA ARG A 957 -6.26 8.55 21.13
C ARG A 957 -6.44 9.93 21.76
N ALA A 958 -5.96 10.98 21.09
CA ALA A 958 -6.13 12.36 21.53
C ALA A 958 -7.60 12.76 21.63
N ALA A 959 -8.44 12.31 20.67
CA ALA A 959 -9.88 12.54 20.71
C ALA A 959 -10.56 11.78 21.87
N ILE A 960 -10.18 10.53 22.14
CA ILE A 960 -10.66 9.74 23.29
C ILE A 960 -10.29 10.46 24.59
N LYS A 961 -9.03 10.87 24.74
CA LYS A 961 -8.56 11.60 25.92
C LYS A 961 -9.31 12.92 26.10
N HIS A 962 -9.54 13.67 25.02
CA HIS A 962 -10.33 14.90 25.08
C HIS A 962 -11.78 14.65 25.50
N ALA A 963 -12.41 13.57 24.98
CA ALA A 963 -13.80 13.23 25.30
C ALA A 963 -13.98 12.74 26.75
N THR A 964 -13.02 11.98 27.27
CA THR A 964 -13.18 11.16 28.50
C THR A 964 -12.21 11.50 29.62
N GLY A 965 -11.10 12.18 29.33
CA GLY A 965 -9.96 12.41 30.23
C GLY A 965 -8.99 11.23 30.31
N VAL A 966 -9.25 10.11 29.61
CA VAL A 966 -8.46 8.86 29.69
C VAL A 966 -7.65 8.64 28.42
N GLY A 967 -6.34 8.47 28.55
CA GLY A 967 -5.44 8.08 27.46
C GLY A 967 -5.18 6.57 27.47
N ILE A 968 -5.30 5.92 26.31
CA ILE A 968 -5.08 4.48 26.15
C ILE A 968 -3.78 4.27 25.37
N ASN A 969 -2.84 3.49 25.93
CA ASN A 969 -1.49 3.31 25.37
C ASN A 969 -1.33 1.97 24.61
N GLU A 970 -2.44 1.30 24.30
CA GLU A 970 -2.46 0.01 23.60
C GLU A 970 -3.49 0.02 22.47
N LEU A 971 -3.10 -0.41 21.28
CA LEU A 971 -3.97 -0.61 20.12
C LEU A 971 -4.47 -2.05 20.02
N PRO A 972 -5.62 -2.27 19.36
CA PRO A 972 -6.61 -1.32 18.88
C PRO A 972 -7.55 -0.85 19.99
N PHE A 973 -8.25 0.27 19.79
CA PHE A 973 -9.22 0.83 20.74
C PHE A 973 -10.56 0.08 20.69
N THR A 974 -10.54 -1.21 21.04
CA THR A 974 -11.77 -2.01 21.08
C THR A 974 -12.68 -1.53 22.20
N PRO A 975 -14.00 -1.74 22.11
CA PRO A 975 -14.93 -1.34 23.17
C PRO A 975 -14.54 -1.87 24.55
N GLU A 976 -14.02 -3.09 24.64
CA GLU A 976 -13.56 -3.69 25.89
C GLU A 976 -12.35 -2.96 26.47
N ARG A 977 -11.35 -2.61 25.64
CA ARG A 977 -10.15 -1.86 26.09
C ARG A 977 -10.54 -0.45 26.54
N VAL A 978 -11.41 0.22 25.80
CA VAL A 978 -11.93 1.55 26.15
C VAL A 978 -12.71 1.49 27.46
N LEU A 979 -13.64 0.55 27.61
CA LEU A 979 -14.45 0.41 28.81
C LEU A 979 -13.60 0.10 30.04
N ARG A 980 -12.60 -0.80 29.95
CA ARG A 980 -11.67 -1.09 31.04
C ARG A 980 -10.89 0.15 31.47
N ALA A 981 -10.41 0.94 30.50
CA ALA A 981 -9.66 2.16 30.79
C ALA A 981 -10.55 3.21 31.50
N LEU A 982 -11.81 3.35 31.08
CA LEU A 982 -12.80 4.23 31.73
C LEU A 982 -13.12 3.80 33.15
N GLN A 983 -13.26 2.48 33.41
CA GLN A 983 -13.53 1.91 34.74
C GLN A 983 -12.32 2.03 35.66
N GLY A 984 -11.11 1.80 35.17
CA GLY A 984 -9.87 1.93 35.92
C GLY A 984 -9.60 3.35 36.41
N SER A 985 -10.01 4.38 35.65
CA SER A 985 -9.89 5.78 36.02
C SER A 985 -10.88 6.23 37.13
N HIS A 986 -11.94 5.47 37.38
CA HIS A 986 -12.86 5.74 38.48
C HIS A 986 -12.43 5.11 39.81
N CYS A 987 -11.42 4.23 39.80
CA CYS A 987 -10.86 3.57 40.99
C CYS A 987 -9.53 4.18 41.45
N ALA A 988 -8.98 5.15 40.75
CA ALA A 988 -7.77 5.91 41.08
C ALA A 988 -8.17 7.33 41.52
#